data_936227a93f0030fdeef415a29c1c7ba5
#
_entry.id   936227a93f0030fdeef415a29c1c7ba5
#
_cell.length_a   1.000
_cell.length_b   1.000
_cell.length_c   1.000
_cell.angle_alpha   90.00
_cell.angle_beta   90.00
_cell.angle_gamma   90.00
#
_symmetry.space_group_name_H-M   'P 1'
#
loop_
_entity.id
_entity.type
_entity.pdbx_description
1 polymer ?
#
loop_
_entity_poly.entity_id
_entity_poly.type
_entity_poly.pdbx_seq_one_letter_code
_entity_poly.pdbx_strand_id
1 'polypeptide(L)'
;MSKYPYPIPSREEILGVLRTSDAPLAANDIAEALSIKRQEREGFFRRVAAMERDGQIRLDKRGHYQLTHPSNFVAGRVQGHRDGYGFVIRDDGQDDLFLPNGEMQKVMHNDRVLARIVGYDRRGRPEGHVVEVTERANKRVIGRLLNENGALIVAPEDKRIGHDILITQNVKKAKVGQVVVVELTDFPSRHSQPLGRVVEVLGDIDDPGMEIEIAVRKYGVPHEFSQSALDEAAALPDKVRPADLRFRVDLRDVPLVTIDGEDARDFDDAVYCEPTKVGRGDGFRLIVAIADVSHYVQPGNGLDADALERSTSVYFPRRVIPMLPEKLSNGLCSLNPQVDRCVLACDMVITARGEIKAYQFYPAVIHSAARLTYTEVAAVLTNTKGPEAARRADLLPHLQDLYGVYKALFTARQKRGAIDFDTTETYIVCNSQGKIEQIVPRQRNDAHKLIEECMLAANVCAADFLKRNKHPGLYRVHAGPTPEKLENLRAFLRGMGLSLGGGDKPHASDYAALMAQIRDRPDAQMLQPMLLRSMQQAVYSPDNIGHFGLAYEAYAHFTSPIRRYPDLLTHRAIYSILSGKKYVPKAPEGFELNTALSPRARAMQQADDEARGRSRSNTAIWEELGLHCSANERRADEASRDVEAWLKCYFMRDKLGEEYGGMVNGVTSFGIFVQLDTLFIEGLVHVTELGSDYFQYDEIKNELRGERTGIRYRLSDRVRVQVSRVDLDARKIDFRLVRDTPVKAPRPAPAPAAAGNGNDRGPRVRSLPPVEEAAPRRKKAASAPTVAVKEARAARAAKKKGGVAAKTAAKKPHARKKY
;
A
#
# COMPACT_ATOMS: atom_id res chain seq x y z
N MET A 1 35.89 16.02 -21.53
CA MET A 1 36.51 17.28 -22.01
C MET A 1 35.44 18.34 -22.06
N SER A 2 35.68 19.53 -21.51
CA SER A 2 34.73 20.65 -21.53
C SER A 2 34.30 20.97 -22.96
N LYS A 3 32.97 21.04 -23.21
CA LYS A 3 32.39 21.36 -24.52
C LYS A 3 32.76 22.78 -25.03
N TYR A 4 33.38 23.56 -24.16
CA TYR A 4 33.79 24.95 -24.43
C TYR A 4 35.27 25.15 -24.16
N PRO A 5 35.98 25.87 -25.00
CA PRO A 5 37.40 26.08 -24.85
C PRO A 5 37.82 26.95 -23.67
N TYR A 6 36.81 27.64 -23.04
CA TYR A 6 37.00 28.50 -21.86
C TYR A 6 35.98 28.18 -20.83
N PRO A 7 36.30 28.33 -19.50
CA PRO A 7 35.33 28.13 -18.43
C PRO A 7 34.19 29.16 -18.57
N ILE A 8 32.96 28.71 -18.39
CA ILE A 8 31.76 29.56 -18.40
C ILE A 8 30.98 29.35 -17.12
N PRO A 9 30.30 30.40 -16.59
CA PRO A 9 29.52 30.26 -15.35
C PRO A 9 28.52 29.16 -15.41
N SER A 10 28.30 28.52 -14.26
CA SER A 10 27.24 27.53 -14.12
C SER A 10 25.84 28.16 -14.31
N ARG A 11 24.84 27.35 -14.55
CA ARG A 11 23.45 27.83 -14.62
C ARG A 11 23.01 28.44 -13.30
N GLU A 12 23.47 27.89 -12.17
CA GLU A 12 23.13 28.42 -10.84
C GLU A 12 23.71 29.81 -10.58
N GLU A 13 24.93 30.07 -11.02
CA GLU A 13 25.53 31.41 -10.91
C GLU A 13 24.74 32.44 -11.72
N ILE A 14 24.29 32.08 -12.94
CA ILE A 14 23.42 32.94 -13.75
C ILE A 14 22.06 33.18 -13.09
N LEU A 15 21.44 32.13 -12.55
CA LEU A 15 20.19 32.24 -11.80
C LEU A 15 20.36 33.03 -10.50
N GLY A 16 21.53 32.92 -9.86
CA GLY A 16 21.89 33.69 -8.66
C GLY A 16 21.86 35.21 -8.92
N VAL A 17 22.48 35.66 -10.03
CA VAL A 17 22.44 37.05 -10.42
C VAL A 17 21.03 37.56 -10.67
N LEU A 18 20.21 36.75 -11.36
CA LEU A 18 18.81 37.12 -11.63
C LEU A 18 17.92 37.06 -10.38
N ARG A 19 18.27 36.27 -9.36
CA ARG A 19 17.56 36.25 -8.06
C ARG A 19 17.84 37.47 -7.20
N THR A 20 19.04 38.00 -7.29
CA THR A 20 19.48 39.17 -6.50
C THR A 20 19.13 40.50 -7.16
N SER A 21 18.65 40.50 -8.38
CA SER A 21 18.25 41.68 -9.13
C SER A 21 16.75 41.93 -8.97
N ASP A 22 16.40 43.18 -8.57
CA ASP A 22 15.00 43.59 -8.48
C ASP A 22 14.36 43.92 -9.84
N ALA A 23 15.13 43.90 -10.93
CA ALA A 23 14.67 44.23 -12.28
C ALA A 23 15.19 43.19 -13.30
N PRO A 24 14.48 42.97 -14.44
CA PRO A 24 14.98 42.16 -15.53
C PRO A 24 16.31 42.70 -16.05
N LEU A 25 17.29 41.83 -16.33
CA LEU A 25 18.64 42.18 -16.77
C LEU A 25 18.87 41.83 -18.25
N ALA A 26 19.55 42.65 -19.00
CA ALA A 26 20.04 42.27 -20.32
C ALA A 26 21.18 41.24 -20.21
N ALA A 27 21.35 40.40 -21.24
CA ALA A 27 22.40 39.38 -21.23
C ALA A 27 23.81 39.93 -20.98
N ASN A 28 24.05 41.17 -21.44
CA ASN A 28 25.31 41.86 -21.19
C ASN A 28 25.47 42.27 -19.73
N ASP A 29 24.39 42.69 -19.04
CA ASP A 29 24.42 43.08 -17.63
C ASP A 29 24.70 41.86 -16.75
N ILE A 30 24.13 40.71 -17.11
CA ILE A 30 24.41 39.44 -16.43
C ILE A 30 25.87 39.05 -16.65
N ALA A 31 26.39 39.19 -17.88
CA ALA A 31 27.78 38.92 -18.18
C ALA A 31 28.74 39.84 -17.40
N GLU A 32 28.38 41.08 -17.20
CA GLU A 32 29.16 42.06 -16.44
C GLU A 32 29.15 41.72 -14.92
N ALA A 33 27.97 41.43 -14.39
CA ALA A 33 27.82 40.98 -13.01
C ALA A 33 28.65 39.74 -12.67
N LEU A 34 28.79 38.83 -13.64
CA LEU A 34 29.59 37.62 -13.49
C LEU A 34 31.04 37.78 -13.97
N SER A 35 31.45 39.00 -14.32
CA SER A 35 32.82 39.32 -14.78
C SER A 35 33.28 38.48 -15.95
N ILE A 36 32.40 38.21 -16.93
CA ILE A 36 32.65 37.32 -18.10
C ILE A 36 33.61 38.00 -19.07
N LYS A 37 34.76 37.35 -19.31
CA LYS A 37 35.78 37.87 -20.23
C LYS A 37 35.32 37.77 -21.70
N ARG A 38 35.88 38.64 -22.56
CA ARG A 38 35.50 38.72 -23.99
C ARG A 38 35.53 37.35 -24.71
N GLN A 39 36.50 36.52 -24.40
CA GLN A 39 36.68 35.20 -25.01
C GLN A 39 35.69 34.13 -24.45
N GLU A 40 35.02 34.37 -23.34
CA GLU A 40 34.04 33.50 -22.70
C GLU A 40 32.59 33.83 -23.09
N ARG A 41 32.36 35.02 -23.65
CA ARG A 41 31.03 35.56 -23.94
C ARG A 41 30.22 34.69 -24.91
N GLU A 42 30.84 34.14 -25.95
CA GLU A 42 30.10 33.27 -26.87
C GLU A 42 29.54 32.02 -26.19
N GLY A 43 30.32 31.36 -25.34
CA GLY A 43 29.89 30.22 -24.55
C GLY A 43 28.81 30.60 -23.52
N PHE A 44 28.95 31.74 -22.89
CA PHE A 44 27.98 32.29 -21.96
C PHE A 44 26.62 32.58 -22.64
N PHE A 45 26.60 33.29 -23.79
CA PHE A 45 25.35 33.59 -24.50
C PHE A 45 24.65 32.32 -25.01
N ARG A 46 25.43 31.31 -25.47
CA ARG A 46 24.86 30.01 -25.80
C ARG A 46 24.22 29.31 -24.60
N ARG A 47 24.80 29.49 -23.38
CA ARG A 47 24.23 28.95 -22.15
C ARG A 47 22.96 29.68 -21.76
N VAL A 48 22.96 31.00 -21.83
CA VAL A 48 21.75 31.83 -21.55
C VAL A 48 20.61 31.46 -22.51
N ALA A 49 20.88 31.33 -23.80
CA ALA A 49 19.90 30.89 -24.79
C ALA A 49 19.42 29.44 -24.56
N ALA A 50 20.28 28.57 -24.02
CA ALA A 50 19.86 27.24 -23.64
C ALA A 50 18.94 27.30 -22.38
N MET A 51 19.25 28.12 -21.39
CA MET A 51 18.41 28.33 -20.20
C MET A 51 17.05 28.93 -20.54
N GLU A 52 16.98 29.81 -21.56
CA GLU A 52 15.70 30.33 -22.08
C GLU A 52 14.89 29.22 -22.75
N ARG A 53 15.48 28.42 -23.63
CA ARG A 53 14.81 27.26 -24.26
C ARG A 53 14.34 26.24 -23.22
N ASP A 54 15.14 26.02 -22.22
CA ASP A 54 14.82 25.10 -21.11
C ASP A 54 13.83 25.74 -20.13
N GLY A 55 13.45 27.03 -20.34
CA GLY A 55 12.44 27.75 -19.57
C GLY A 55 12.84 28.16 -18.16
N GLN A 56 14.12 28.13 -17.82
CA GLN A 56 14.65 28.58 -16.53
C GLN A 56 14.59 30.10 -16.40
N ILE A 57 14.77 30.78 -17.52
CA ILE A 57 14.69 32.24 -17.64
C ILE A 57 13.80 32.62 -18.83
N ARG A 58 13.21 33.77 -18.80
CA ARG A 58 12.32 34.30 -19.85
C ARG A 58 12.86 35.61 -20.38
N LEU A 59 12.92 35.74 -21.70
CA LEU A 59 13.22 36.99 -22.39
C LEU A 59 11.94 37.86 -22.47
N ASP A 60 12.00 39.07 -22.04
CA ASP A 60 10.89 40.04 -22.19
C ASP A 60 10.91 40.71 -23.58
N LYS A 61 9.87 41.48 -23.85
CA LYS A 61 9.75 42.23 -25.14
C LYS A 61 10.85 43.27 -25.34
N ARG A 62 11.61 43.60 -24.29
CA ARG A 62 12.70 44.60 -24.33
C ARG A 62 14.08 43.97 -24.42
N GLY A 63 14.15 42.62 -24.49
CA GLY A 63 15.42 41.89 -24.58
C GLY A 63 16.09 41.69 -23.22
N HIS A 64 15.37 41.78 -22.11
CA HIS A 64 15.88 41.48 -20.78
C HIS A 64 15.43 40.12 -20.30
N TYR A 65 16.33 39.45 -19.61
CA TYR A 65 16.07 38.16 -18.96
C TYR A 65 15.56 38.36 -17.53
N GLN A 66 14.58 37.59 -17.19
CA GLN A 66 14.03 37.49 -15.83
C GLN A 66 13.81 36.05 -15.45
N LEU A 67 13.77 35.76 -14.19
CA LEU A 67 13.40 34.44 -13.71
C LEU A 67 11.97 34.11 -14.18
N THR A 68 11.76 32.92 -14.64
CA THR A 68 10.40 32.44 -14.88
C THR A 68 9.68 32.36 -13.52
N HIS A 69 8.48 32.93 -13.41
CA HIS A 69 7.77 33.05 -12.14
C HIS A 69 7.67 31.69 -11.43
N PRO A 70 7.85 31.62 -10.10
CA PRO A 70 7.78 30.35 -9.34
C PRO A 70 6.47 29.60 -9.50
N SER A 71 5.39 30.27 -9.90
CA SER A 71 4.05 29.71 -10.06
C SER A 71 3.89 28.70 -11.21
N ASN A 72 4.88 28.59 -12.11
CA ASN A 72 4.82 27.65 -13.25
C ASN A 72 5.64 26.38 -13.05
N PHE A 73 6.36 26.26 -11.93
CA PHE A 73 7.16 25.11 -11.61
C PHE A 73 6.48 24.26 -10.54
N VAL A 74 6.47 22.99 -10.77
CA VAL A 74 5.89 21.98 -9.88
C VAL A 74 7.02 21.09 -9.40
N ALA A 75 7.20 21.03 -8.09
CA ALA A 75 8.09 20.06 -7.47
C ALA A 75 7.33 18.76 -7.21
N GLY A 76 8.02 17.63 -7.41
CA GLY A 76 7.40 16.34 -7.18
C GLY A 76 8.35 15.18 -7.40
N ARG A 77 7.80 13.98 -7.24
CA ARG A 77 8.51 12.71 -7.41
C ARG A 77 8.10 12.03 -8.70
N VAL A 78 9.06 11.52 -9.45
CA VAL A 78 8.80 10.79 -10.69
C VAL A 78 8.29 9.38 -10.38
N GLN A 79 7.13 9.07 -10.89
CA GLN A 79 6.59 7.72 -10.93
C GLN A 79 6.69 7.19 -12.37
N GLY A 80 7.73 6.39 -12.66
CA GLY A 80 7.88 5.74 -13.95
C GLY A 80 6.84 4.64 -14.17
N HIS A 81 6.48 4.44 -15.42
CA HIS A 81 5.66 3.33 -15.88
C HIS A 81 6.49 2.40 -16.79
N ARG A 82 6.25 1.09 -16.71
CA ARG A 82 6.98 0.08 -17.49
C ARG A 82 6.92 0.29 -19.01
N ASP A 83 5.89 0.97 -19.49
CA ASP A 83 5.72 1.27 -20.93
C ASP A 83 6.48 2.53 -21.37
N GLY A 84 7.39 3.04 -20.52
CA GLY A 84 8.33 4.12 -20.81
C GLY A 84 7.82 5.54 -20.57
N TYR A 85 6.54 5.74 -20.24
CA TYR A 85 6.02 7.03 -19.77
C TYR A 85 6.04 7.10 -18.23
N GLY A 86 5.70 8.25 -17.67
CA GLY A 86 5.61 8.39 -16.21
C GLY A 86 4.73 9.55 -15.80
N PHE A 87 4.75 9.83 -14.50
CA PHE A 87 4.05 10.94 -13.89
C PHE A 87 4.96 11.65 -12.89
N VAL A 88 4.75 12.94 -12.67
CA VAL A 88 5.28 13.64 -11.51
C VAL A 88 4.16 13.70 -10.49
N ILE A 89 4.30 12.94 -9.42
CA ILE A 89 3.44 13.03 -8.25
C ILE A 89 3.80 14.34 -7.55
N ARG A 90 2.86 15.26 -7.51
CA ARG A 90 3.11 16.63 -7.06
C ARG A 90 3.15 16.72 -5.54
N ASP A 91 4.09 17.53 -5.04
CA ASP A 91 4.21 17.80 -3.60
C ASP A 91 3.06 18.71 -3.06
N ASP A 92 2.36 19.43 -3.95
CA ASP A 92 1.25 20.33 -3.59
C ASP A 92 -0.14 19.65 -3.59
N GLY A 93 -0.19 18.36 -3.89
CA GLY A 93 -1.41 17.55 -3.85
C GLY A 93 -2.43 17.84 -4.96
N GLN A 94 -2.05 18.59 -6.01
CA GLN A 94 -2.87 18.76 -7.21
C GLN A 94 -2.65 17.59 -8.18
N ASP A 95 -3.37 17.61 -9.33
CA ASP A 95 -3.31 16.56 -10.34
C ASP A 95 -1.88 16.30 -10.82
N ASP A 96 -1.51 15.02 -10.90
CA ASP A 96 -0.20 14.57 -11.32
C ASP A 96 0.12 14.99 -12.76
N LEU A 97 1.39 15.34 -13.02
CA LEU A 97 1.83 15.70 -14.35
C LEU A 97 2.20 14.46 -15.16
N PHE A 98 1.61 14.29 -16.33
CA PHE A 98 2.02 13.24 -17.26
C PHE A 98 3.40 13.55 -17.87
N LEU A 99 4.31 12.59 -17.81
CA LEU A 99 5.63 12.64 -18.44
C LEU A 99 5.67 11.69 -19.64
N PRO A 100 5.77 12.22 -20.86
CA PRO A 100 5.94 11.38 -22.05
C PRO A 100 7.33 10.71 -22.07
N ASN A 101 7.48 9.67 -22.88
CA ASN A 101 8.71 8.86 -22.98
C ASN A 101 9.99 9.72 -23.18
N GLY A 102 9.89 10.81 -23.96
CA GLY A 102 11.02 11.71 -24.18
C GLY A 102 11.49 12.44 -22.92
N GLU A 103 10.61 12.71 -21.98
CA GLU A 103 10.94 13.30 -20.67
C GLU A 103 11.48 12.25 -19.72
N MET A 104 10.91 11.04 -19.74
CA MET A 104 11.39 9.92 -18.94
C MET A 104 12.84 9.52 -19.29
N GLN A 105 13.33 9.81 -20.49
CA GLN A 105 14.75 9.60 -20.83
C GLN A 105 15.75 10.38 -19.97
N LYS A 106 15.31 11.42 -19.24
CA LYS A 106 16.16 12.27 -18.41
C LYS A 106 16.20 11.87 -16.96
N VAL A 107 15.23 11.06 -16.54
CA VAL A 107 14.93 10.78 -15.14
C VAL A 107 14.73 9.29 -14.91
N MET A 108 14.77 8.88 -13.67
CA MET A 108 14.48 7.53 -13.23
C MET A 108 13.29 7.53 -12.27
N HIS A 109 12.69 6.38 -12.09
CA HIS A 109 11.63 6.20 -11.10
C HIS A 109 12.10 6.66 -9.70
N ASN A 110 11.25 7.37 -8.98
CA ASN A 110 11.50 7.99 -7.68
C ASN A 110 12.43 9.21 -7.66
N ASP A 111 13.07 9.61 -8.76
CA ASP A 111 13.82 10.87 -8.80
C ASP A 111 12.92 12.05 -8.40
N ARG A 112 13.47 12.99 -7.65
CA ARG A 112 12.79 14.25 -7.38
C ARG A 112 13.13 15.27 -8.45
N VAL A 113 12.10 15.93 -8.93
CA VAL A 113 12.23 16.83 -10.05
C VAL A 113 11.49 18.15 -9.81
N LEU A 114 12.00 19.17 -10.47
CA LEU A 114 11.26 20.39 -10.76
C LEU A 114 10.77 20.29 -12.19
N ALA A 115 9.47 20.25 -12.41
CA ALA A 115 8.84 20.16 -13.70
C ALA A 115 8.00 21.40 -14.01
N ARG A 116 7.75 21.66 -15.27
CA ARG A 116 6.89 22.74 -15.76
C ARG A 116 5.75 22.18 -16.56
N ILE A 117 4.53 22.70 -16.36
CA ILE A 117 3.38 22.34 -17.19
C ILE A 117 3.56 22.99 -18.57
N VAL A 118 3.54 22.18 -19.62
CA VAL A 118 3.74 22.64 -20.99
C VAL A 118 2.47 22.53 -21.85
N GLY A 119 1.48 21.79 -21.39
CA GLY A 119 0.22 21.59 -22.10
C GLY A 119 -0.68 20.58 -21.39
N TYR A 120 -1.63 20.05 -22.14
CA TYR A 120 -2.52 18.97 -21.71
C TYR A 120 -2.51 17.87 -22.77
N ASP A 121 -2.51 16.62 -22.32
CA ASP A 121 -2.58 15.47 -23.21
C ASP A 121 -4.01 15.34 -23.84
N ARG A 122 -4.18 14.35 -24.74
CA ARG A 122 -5.47 14.10 -25.41
C ARG A 122 -6.60 13.71 -24.44
N ARG A 123 -6.27 13.37 -23.20
CA ARG A 123 -7.21 13.00 -22.11
C ARG A 123 -7.44 14.14 -21.14
N GLY A 124 -6.88 15.33 -21.40
CA GLY A 124 -7.01 16.50 -20.55
C GLY A 124 -6.10 16.51 -19.31
N ARG A 125 -5.11 15.60 -19.21
CA ARG A 125 -4.16 15.57 -18.10
C ARG A 125 -3.03 16.56 -18.37
N PRO A 126 -2.55 17.31 -17.33
CA PRO A 126 -1.45 18.25 -17.51
C PRO A 126 -0.17 17.50 -17.89
N GLU A 127 0.51 17.95 -18.97
CA GLU A 127 1.77 17.40 -19.44
C GLU A 127 2.94 18.18 -18.85
N GLY A 128 3.91 17.46 -18.25
CA GLY A 128 5.07 18.00 -17.60
C GLY A 128 6.33 17.95 -18.48
N HIS A 129 7.15 18.99 -18.38
CA HIS A 129 8.52 19.02 -18.90
C HIS A 129 9.47 19.09 -17.70
N VAL A 130 10.40 18.14 -17.59
CA VAL A 130 11.40 18.11 -16.53
C VAL A 130 12.45 19.18 -16.79
N VAL A 131 12.53 20.14 -15.88
CA VAL A 131 13.47 21.27 -15.93
C VAL A 131 14.77 20.92 -15.22
N GLU A 132 14.63 20.29 -14.04
CA GLU A 132 15.77 19.93 -13.19
C GLU A 132 15.48 18.67 -12.40
N VAL A 133 16.50 17.84 -12.19
CA VAL A 133 16.46 16.75 -11.22
C VAL A 133 17.12 17.24 -9.94
N THR A 134 16.29 17.46 -8.92
CA THR A 134 16.76 18.03 -7.66
C THR A 134 17.40 16.98 -6.75
N GLU A 135 16.99 15.70 -6.90
CA GLU A 135 17.54 14.59 -6.15
C GLU A 135 17.46 13.30 -6.96
N ARG A 136 18.56 12.54 -7.00
CA ARG A 136 18.62 11.21 -7.60
C ARG A 136 18.33 10.15 -6.56
N ALA A 137 17.23 9.42 -6.73
CA ALA A 137 16.79 8.39 -5.79
C ALA A 137 17.58 7.08 -5.95
N ASN A 138 17.99 6.75 -7.18
CA ASN A 138 18.59 5.45 -7.49
C ASN A 138 20.11 5.57 -7.56
N LYS A 139 20.80 5.39 -6.44
CA LYS A 139 22.28 5.29 -6.42
C LYS A 139 22.76 3.89 -6.79
N ARG A 140 21.99 2.88 -6.41
CA ARG A 140 22.22 1.46 -6.73
C ARG A 140 20.99 0.87 -7.39
N VAL A 141 21.17 0.02 -8.36
CA VAL A 141 20.11 -0.64 -9.11
C VAL A 141 20.42 -2.13 -9.19
N ILE A 142 19.42 -2.95 -8.89
CA ILE A 142 19.49 -4.40 -9.08
C ILE A 142 18.94 -4.76 -10.45
N GLY A 143 19.63 -5.68 -11.15
CA GLY A 143 19.18 -6.12 -12.46
C GLY A 143 19.95 -7.32 -12.98
N ARG A 144 19.54 -7.78 -14.14
CA ARG A 144 20.15 -8.92 -14.82
C ARG A 144 21.25 -8.46 -15.78
N LEU A 145 22.44 -9.05 -15.65
CA LEU A 145 23.56 -8.79 -16.55
C LEU A 145 23.31 -9.47 -17.89
N LEU A 146 23.29 -8.68 -18.96
CA LEU A 146 23.07 -9.14 -20.32
C LEU A 146 24.24 -8.72 -21.21
N ASN A 147 24.37 -9.39 -22.37
CA ASN A 147 25.31 -9.01 -23.41
C ASN A 147 24.52 -8.67 -24.67
N GLU A 148 24.52 -7.41 -25.06
CA GLU A 148 23.90 -6.96 -26.29
C GLU A 148 24.96 -6.46 -27.28
N ASN A 149 25.14 -7.17 -28.38
CA ASN A 149 26.09 -6.84 -29.44
C ASN A 149 27.55 -6.60 -28.95
N GLY A 150 27.94 -7.33 -27.88
CA GLY A 150 29.28 -7.19 -27.29
C GLY A 150 29.37 -6.16 -26.16
N ALA A 151 28.35 -5.36 -25.94
CA ALA A 151 28.28 -4.46 -24.79
C ALA A 151 27.60 -5.18 -23.60
N LEU A 152 28.19 -5.02 -22.40
CA LEU A 152 27.57 -5.49 -21.18
C LEU A 152 26.59 -4.43 -20.68
N ILE A 153 25.35 -4.84 -20.50
CA ILE A 153 24.28 -4.01 -19.95
C ILE A 153 23.65 -4.72 -18.75
N VAL A 154 23.05 -3.95 -17.85
CA VAL A 154 22.20 -4.49 -16.79
C VAL A 154 20.78 -3.98 -17.02
N ALA A 155 19.87 -4.92 -17.27
CA ALA A 155 18.44 -4.67 -17.34
C ALA A 155 17.85 -4.62 -15.92
N PRO A 156 17.33 -3.47 -15.46
CA PRO A 156 16.79 -3.35 -14.12
C PRO A 156 15.62 -4.30 -13.86
N GLU A 157 15.58 -4.88 -12.66
CA GLU A 157 14.44 -5.67 -12.19
C GLU A 157 13.20 -4.79 -11.95
N ASP A 158 13.40 -3.54 -11.57
CA ASP A 158 12.31 -2.57 -11.52
C ASP A 158 12.08 -1.95 -12.89
N LYS A 159 11.10 -2.46 -13.62
CA LYS A 159 10.77 -1.97 -14.97
C LYS A 159 10.29 -0.51 -15.03
N ARG A 160 9.98 0.10 -13.87
CA ARG A 160 9.65 1.53 -13.78
C ARG A 160 10.86 2.43 -13.99
N ILE A 161 12.09 1.90 -13.84
CA ILE A 161 13.34 2.62 -14.09
C ILE A 161 13.45 2.98 -15.58
N GLY A 162 13.04 2.08 -16.48
CA GLY A 162 12.91 2.35 -17.92
C GLY A 162 14.21 2.51 -18.68
N HIS A 163 15.38 2.29 -18.07
CA HIS A 163 16.70 2.44 -18.68
C HIS A 163 17.56 1.21 -18.42
N ASP A 164 18.16 0.67 -19.44
CA ASP A 164 19.24 -0.28 -19.29
C ASP A 164 20.54 0.46 -18.91
N ILE A 165 21.32 -0.12 -18.01
CA ILE A 165 22.54 0.48 -17.47
C ILE A 165 23.74 -0.10 -18.19
N LEU A 166 24.50 0.73 -18.88
CA LEU A 166 25.71 0.30 -19.56
C LEU A 166 26.85 0.09 -18.55
N ILE A 167 27.49 -1.07 -18.61
CA ILE A 167 28.61 -1.43 -17.73
C ILE A 167 29.93 -1.14 -18.43
N THR A 168 30.69 -0.20 -17.88
CA THR A 168 31.94 0.29 -18.47
C THR A 168 33.19 -0.45 -17.98
N GLN A 169 33.04 -1.26 -16.93
CA GLN A 169 34.17 -1.99 -16.34
C GLN A 169 34.18 -3.47 -16.74
N ASN A 170 35.36 -4.06 -16.80
CA ASN A 170 35.50 -5.50 -17.02
C ASN A 170 35.03 -6.27 -15.77
N VAL A 171 33.90 -6.97 -15.87
CA VAL A 171 33.27 -7.70 -14.77
C VAL A 171 33.88 -9.11 -14.71
N LYS A 172 35.00 -9.29 -14.01
CA LYS A 172 35.74 -10.57 -13.91
C LYS A 172 35.02 -11.66 -13.12
N LYS A 173 34.02 -11.31 -12.30
CA LYS A 173 33.34 -12.23 -11.36
C LYS A 173 31.87 -12.54 -11.72
N ALA A 174 31.22 -11.76 -12.56
CA ALA A 174 29.82 -12.00 -12.95
C ALA A 174 29.72 -12.65 -14.32
N LYS A 175 28.77 -13.56 -14.47
CA LYS A 175 28.42 -14.22 -15.74
C LYS A 175 27.17 -13.56 -16.31
N VAL A 176 27.07 -13.54 -17.64
CA VAL A 176 25.86 -13.12 -18.34
C VAL A 176 24.67 -13.99 -17.90
N GLY A 177 23.56 -13.39 -17.58
CA GLY A 177 22.35 -14.00 -17.01
C GLY A 177 22.21 -13.87 -15.50
N GLN A 178 23.29 -13.58 -14.77
CA GLN A 178 23.24 -13.44 -13.33
C GLN A 178 22.62 -12.11 -12.89
N VAL A 179 22.04 -12.14 -11.69
CA VAL A 179 21.49 -10.96 -10.99
C VAL A 179 22.64 -10.25 -10.28
N VAL A 180 22.74 -8.96 -10.53
CA VAL A 180 23.82 -8.11 -10.01
C VAL A 180 23.27 -6.82 -9.43
N VAL A 181 24.02 -6.21 -8.52
CA VAL A 181 23.77 -4.85 -8.04
C VAL A 181 24.80 -3.93 -8.72
N VAL A 182 24.28 -2.88 -9.32
CA VAL A 182 25.06 -1.87 -10.03
C VAL A 182 25.00 -0.55 -9.29
N GLU A 183 26.14 0.05 -9.03
CA GLU A 183 26.24 1.43 -8.57
C GLU A 183 26.34 2.35 -9.78
N LEU A 184 25.44 3.33 -9.86
CA LEU A 184 25.43 4.28 -10.98
C LEU A 184 26.59 5.27 -10.85
N THR A 185 27.37 5.39 -11.91
CA THR A 185 28.46 6.38 -12.03
C THR A 185 28.00 7.62 -12.78
N ASP A 186 27.13 7.44 -13.76
CA ASP A 186 26.51 8.52 -14.52
C ASP A 186 25.01 8.27 -14.66
N PHE A 187 24.24 9.34 -14.53
CA PHE A 187 22.78 9.28 -14.60
C PHE A 187 22.26 9.53 -16.01
N PRO A 188 21.05 9.07 -16.35
CA PRO A 188 20.50 9.23 -17.68
C PRO A 188 20.30 10.69 -18.04
N SER A 189 20.46 11.00 -19.30
CA SER A 189 20.15 12.28 -19.90
C SER A 189 19.43 12.06 -21.24
N ARG A 190 18.91 13.13 -21.84
CA ARG A 190 18.22 13.04 -23.14
C ARG A 190 19.01 12.31 -24.25
N HIS A 191 20.33 12.25 -24.12
CA HIS A 191 21.23 11.75 -25.18
C HIS A 191 22.21 10.67 -24.69
N SER A 192 22.12 10.25 -23.44
CA SER A 192 23.00 9.24 -22.86
C SER A 192 22.24 8.32 -21.93
N GLN A 193 22.52 7.02 -22.06
CA GLN A 193 22.09 6.01 -21.09
C GLN A 193 22.88 6.15 -19.79
N PRO A 194 22.35 5.67 -18.66
CA PRO A 194 23.08 5.64 -17.42
C PRO A 194 24.26 4.67 -17.50
N LEU A 195 25.37 5.04 -16.85
CA LEU A 195 26.55 4.19 -16.73
C LEU A 195 26.65 3.68 -15.30
N GLY A 196 27.20 2.48 -15.15
CA GLY A 196 27.38 1.91 -13.83
C GLY A 196 28.51 0.90 -13.73
N ARG A 197 28.82 0.53 -12.48
CA ARG A 197 29.76 -0.53 -12.15
C ARG A 197 29.07 -1.59 -11.30
N VAL A 198 29.35 -2.86 -11.56
CA VAL A 198 28.86 -3.97 -10.74
C VAL A 198 29.60 -3.95 -9.39
N VAL A 199 28.83 -3.82 -8.31
CA VAL A 199 29.35 -3.81 -6.94
C VAL A 199 29.11 -5.12 -6.21
N GLU A 200 28.06 -5.87 -6.58
CA GLU A 200 27.69 -7.13 -5.96
C GLU A 200 27.16 -8.10 -7.01
N VAL A 201 27.48 -9.39 -6.90
CA VAL A 201 26.93 -10.47 -7.71
C VAL A 201 26.13 -11.36 -6.79
N LEU A 202 24.81 -11.47 -7.02
CA LEU A 202 23.92 -12.22 -6.14
C LEU A 202 23.82 -13.69 -6.52
N GLY A 203 23.87 -14.03 -7.81
CA GLY A 203 23.76 -15.39 -8.31
C GLY A 203 22.82 -15.53 -9.50
N ASP A 204 22.38 -16.73 -9.75
CA ASP A 204 21.44 -17.03 -10.83
C ASP A 204 19.99 -16.77 -10.41
N ILE A 205 19.12 -16.40 -11.35
CA ILE A 205 17.72 -16.05 -11.06
C ILE A 205 16.94 -17.23 -10.48
N ASP A 206 17.34 -18.46 -10.78
CA ASP A 206 16.70 -19.70 -10.31
C ASP A 206 17.27 -20.16 -8.96
N ASP A 207 18.25 -19.47 -8.38
CA ASP A 207 18.81 -19.81 -7.06
C ASP A 207 17.74 -19.65 -5.98
N PRO A 208 17.67 -20.58 -5.00
CA PRO A 208 16.69 -20.52 -3.93
C PRO A 208 16.81 -19.23 -3.10
N GLY A 209 15.74 -18.44 -3.03
CA GLY A 209 15.68 -17.18 -2.29
C GLY A 209 16.09 -15.95 -3.07
N MET A 210 16.48 -16.08 -4.35
CA MET A 210 16.85 -14.96 -5.21
C MET A 210 15.71 -13.94 -5.33
N GLU A 211 14.46 -14.39 -5.33
CA GLU A 211 13.27 -13.54 -5.33
C GLU A 211 13.23 -12.60 -4.12
N ILE A 212 13.69 -13.07 -2.94
CA ILE A 212 13.75 -12.27 -1.72
C ILE A 212 14.92 -11.29 -1.80
N GLU A 213 16.10 -11.73 -2.25
CA GLU A 213 17.28 -10.87 -2.42
C GLU A 213 17.00 -9.73 -3.41
N ILE A 214 16.27 -10.03 -4.49
CA ILE A 214 15.83 -9.03 -5.46
C ILE A 214 14.86 -8.04 -4.80
N ALA A 215 13.82 -8.51 -4.13
CA ALA A 215 12.81 -7.66 -3.52
C ALA A 215 13.41 -6.76 -2.43
N VAL A 216 14.26 -7.30 -1.58
CA VAL A 216 14.95 -6.55 -0.51
C VAL A 216 15.71 -5.35 -1.08
N ARG A 217 16.48 -5.55 -2.15
CA ARG A 217 17.26 -4.47 -2.77
C ARG A 217 16.42 -3.55 -3.63
N LYS A 218 15.44 -4.09 -4.36
CA LYS A 218 14.53 -3.33 -5.21
C LYS A 218 13.70 -2.33 -4.40
N TYR A 219 13.24 -2.72 -3.21
CA TYR A 219 12.44 -1.87 -2.34
C TYR A 219 13.28 -1.15 -1.27
N GLY A 220 14.60 -1.34 -1.27
CA GLY A 220 15.49 -0.72 -0.29
C GLY A 220 15.14 -1.14 1.16
N VAL A 221 14.79 -2.41 1.37
CA VAL A 221 14.52 -2.94 2.71
C VAL A 221 15.85 -3.07 3.45
N PRO A 222 16.03 -2.44 4.63
CA PRO A 222 17.23 -2.61 5.44
C PRO A 222 17.32 -4.06 5.92
N HIS A 223 18.35 -4.78 5.52
CA HIS A 223 18.49 -6.23 5.79
C HIS A 223 19.74 -6.59 6.58
N GLU A 224 20.69 -5.69 6.69
CA GLU A 224 21.88 -5.81 7.52
C GLU A 224 21.74 -4.91 8.74
N PHE A 225 22.14 -5.37 9.90
CA PHE A 225 22.22 -4.53 11.11
C PHE A 225 23.51 -3.75 11.13
N SER A 226 23.46 -2.53 11.67
CA SER A 226 24.68 -1.75 11.91
C SER A 226 25.58 -2.43 12.94
N GLN A 227 26.89 -2.20 12.84
CA GLN A 227 27.84 -2.76 13.80
C GLN A 227 27.53 -2.31 15.24
N SER A 228 27.10 -1.06 15.42
CA SER A 228 26.68 -0.53 16.72
C SER A 228 25.51 -1.31 17.30
N ALA A 229 24.49 -1.61 16.51
CA ALA A 229 23.33 -2.39 16.96
C ALA A 229 23.73 -3.84 17.32
N LEU A 230 24.64 -4.44 16.54
CA LEU A 230 25.14 -5.79 16.81
C LEU A 230 25.97 -5.84 18.09
N ASP A 231 26.87 -4.87 18.31
CA ASP A 231 27.69 -4.77 19.50
C ASP A 231 26.85 -4.55 20.76
N GLU A 232 25.85 -3.67 20.68
CA GLU A 232 24.88 -3.44 21.76
C GLU A 232 24.07 -4.70 22.06
N ALA A 233 23.55 -5.38 21.03
CA ALA A 233 22.85 -6.64 21.20
C ALA A 233 23.75 -7.70 21.86
N ALA A 234 25.01 -7.80 21.44
CA ALA A 234 25.96 -8.73 22.02
C ALA A 234 26.23 -8.45 23.50
N ALA A 235 26.25 -7.18 23.90
CA ALA A 235 26.48 -6.75 25.29
C ALA A 235 25.29 -7.05 26.23
N LEU A 236 24.08 -7.24 25.69
CA LEU A 236 22.91 -7.60 26.48
C LEU A 236 23.03 -9.00 27.07
N PRO A 237 22.46 -9.24 28.27
CA PRO A 237 22.48 -10.56 28.90
C PRO A 237 21.60 -11.55 28.13
N ASP A 238 21.85 -12.85 28.33
CA ASP A 238 21.01 -13.90 27.71
C ASP A 238 19.74 -14.22 28.54
N LYS A 239 19.68 -13.73 29.77
CA LYS A 239 18.56 -13.93 30.71
C LYS A 239 18.26 -12.65 31.47
N VAL A 240 17.03 -12.55 31.96
CA VAL A 240 16.60 -11.48 32.88
C VAL A 240 17.46 -11.52 34.15
N ARG A 241 18.06 -10.41 34.52
CA ARG A 241 18.92 -10.28 35.70
C ARG A 241 18.11 -9.81 36.90
N PRO A 242 18.55 -10.07 38.12
CA PRO A 242 17.93 -9.54 39.34
C PRO A 242 17.78 -8.01 39.34
N ALA A 243 18.68 -7.31 38.69
CA ALA A 243 18.60 -5.85 38.54
C ALA A 243 17.43 -5.41 37.65
N ASP A 244 17.07 -6.22 36.66
CA ASP A 244 15.96 -5.95 35.71
C ASP A 244 14.58 -6.15 36.37
N LEU A 245 14.51 -6.84 37.53
CA LEU A 245 13.31 -7.09 38.30
C LEU A 245 12.92 -5.92 39.21
N ARG A 246 13.81 -4.95 39.40
CA ARG A 246 13.52 -3.79 40.24
C ARG A 246 12.32 -3.01 39.75
N PHE A 247 11.41 -2.71 40.72
CA PHE A 247 10.18 -1.96 40.43
C PHE A 247 9.19 -2.65 39.47
N ARG A 248 9.33 -3.97 39.28
CA ARG A 248 8.38 -4.78 38.49
C ARG A 248 7.46 -5.56 39.41
N VAL A 249 6.20 -5.66 39.00
CA VAL A 249 5.23 -6.55 39.66
C VAL A 249 5.59 -7.98 39.28
N ASP A 250 5.62 -8.85 40.31
CA ASP A 250 5.87 -10.28 40.10
C ASP A 250 4.58 -10.98 39.68
N LEU A 251 4.51 -11.45 38.46
CA LEU A 251 3.42 -12.21 37.88
C LEU A 251 3.85 -13.62 37.47
N ARG A 252 4.97 -14.14 38.02
CA ARG A 252 5.51 -15.43 37.62
C ARG A 252 4.64 -16.61 38.04
N ASP A 253 3.85 -16.43 39.09
CA ASP A 253 2.88 -17.41 39.55
C ASP A 253 1.55 -17.36 38.81
N VAL A 254 1.32 -16.33 37.95
CA VAL A 254 0.13 -16.23 37.10
C VAL A 254 0.36 -17.03 35.82
N PRO A 255 -0.51 -18.01 35.50
CA PRO A 255 -0.29 -18.90 34.36
C PRO A 255 -0.63 -18.21 33.01
N LEU A 256 0.13 -17.19 32.69
CA LEU A 256 0.07 -16.51 31.40
C LEU A 256 0.55 -17.46 30.29
N VAL A 257 -0.10 -17.44 29.14
CA VAL A 257 0.23 -18.28 27.97
C VAL A 257 0.43 -17.42 26.74
N THR A 258 1.34 -17.85 25.85
CA THR A 258 1.44 -17.30 24.49
C THR A 258 0.64 -18.18 23.54
N ILE A 259 -0.09 -17.58 22.59
CA ILE A 259 -0.90 -18.29 21.58
C ILE A 259 -0.60 -17.69 20.20
N ASP A 260 0.10 -18.40 19.35
CA ASP A 260 0.55 -17.89 18.04
C ASP A 260 0.60 -19.03 17.00
N GLY A 261 1.11 -18.72 15.80
CA GLY A 261 1.35 -19.71 14.74
C GLY A 261 2.42 -20.74 15.11
N GLU A 262 2.40 -21.87 14.42
CA GLU A 262 3.34 -22.97 14.63
C GLU A 262 4.80 -22.56 14.42
N ASP A 263 5.04 -21.66 13.46
CA ASP A 263 6.37 -21.21 13.02
C ASP A 263 6.86 -19.95 13.75
N ALA A 264 6.01 -19.33 14.59
CA ALA A 264 6.37 -18.12 15.32
C ALA A 264 7.50 -18.38 16.33
N ARG A 265 8.42 -17.39 16.45
CA ARG A 265 9.56 -17.41 17.37
C ARG A 265 9.65 -16.13 18.21
N ASP A 266 9.01 -15.06 17.76
CA ASP A 266 9.01 -13.71 18.33
C ASP A 266 7.67 -13.43 19.03
N PHE A 267 7.48 -14.06 20.20
CA PHE A 267 6.25 -13.94 20.98
C PHE A 267 6.18 -12.58 21.66
N ASP A 268 5.40 -11.67 21.10
CA ASP A 268 5.18 -10.32 21.63
C ASP A 268 4.25 -10.33 22.86
N ASP A 269 3.26 -11.22 22.92
CA ASP A 269 2.14 -11.16 23.86
C ASP A 269 1.91 -12.47 24.61
N ALA A 270 1.55 -12.34 25.87
CA ALA A 270 1.03 -13.41 26.71
C ALA A 270 -0.27 -12.95 27.39
N VAL A 271 -1.22 -13.85 27.51
CA VAL A 271 -2.56 -13.53 27.99
C VAL A 271 -2.96 -14.42 29.17
N TYR A 272 -3.76 -13.85 30.08
CA TYR A 272 -4.38 -14.54 31.19
C TYR A 272 -5.75 -13.95 31.48
N CYS A 273 -6.72 -14.76 31.82
CA CYS A 273 -8.04 -14.32 32.18
C CYS A 273 -8.57 -15.10 33.39
N GLU A 274 -9.29 -14.38 34.25
CA GLU A 274 -10.02 -14.95 35.36
C GLU A 274 -11.40 -14.26 35.52
N PRO A 275 -12.43 -14.97 36.03
CA PRO A 275 -13.69 -14.35 36.33
C PRO A 275 -13.54 -13.37 37.50
N THR A 276 -14.28 -12.25 37.45
CA THR A 276 -14.30 -11.28 38.54
C THR A 276 -15.67 -10.61 38.65
N LYS A 277 -15.90 -9.92 39.78
CA LYS A 277 -17.11 -9.11 39.95
C LYS A 277 -16.86 -7.68 39.49
N VAL A 278 -17.77 -7.17 38.68
CA VAL A 278 -17.76 -5.79 38.20
C VAL A 278 -19.00 -5.08 38.72
N GLY A 279 -18.86 -4.38 39.81
CA GLY A 279 -20.01 -3.84 40.54
C GLY A 279 -20.88 -4.96 41.09
N ARG A 280 -22.19 -5.00 40.68
CA ARG A 280 -23.12 -6.06 41.04
C ARG A 280 -23.20 -7.20 40.02
N GLY A 281 -22.47 -7.10 38.89
CA GLY A 281 -22.51 -8.09 37.81
C GLY A 281 -21.24 -8.94 37.75
N ASP A 282 -21.31 -9.97 36.92
CA ASP A 282 -20.15 -10.77 36.57
C ASP A 282 -19.34 -10.09 35.47
N GLY A 283 -18.06 -10.40 35.40
CA GLY A 283 -17.12 -9.93 34.38
C GLY A 283 -15.84 -10.72 34.43
N PHE A 284 -14.83 -10.16 33.81
CA PHE A 284 -13.51 -10.77 33.63
C PHE A 284 -12.42 -9.79 34.03
N ARG A 285 -11.37 -10.32 34.64
CA ARG A 285 -10.08 -9.66 34.70
C ARG A 285 -9.21 -10.26 33.59
N LEU A 286 -8.78 -9.43 32.63
CA LEU A 286 -7.93 -9.81 31.52
C LEU A 286 -6.58 -9.13 31.67
N ILE A 287 -5.50 -9.91 31.70
CA ILE A 287 -4.12 -9.42 31.69
C ILE A 287 -3.54 -9.69 30.31
N VAL A 288 -3.10 -8.65 29.63
CA VAL A 288 -2.34 -8.70 28.38
C VAL A 288 -0.94 -8.21 28.70
N ALA A 289 0.01 -9.12 28.73
CA ALA A 289 1.41 -8.86 29.02
C ALA A 289 2.22 -8.80 27.74
N ILE A 290 2.81 -7.66 27.44
CA ILE A 290 3.56 -7.41 26.20
C ILE A 290 5.04 -7.33 26.51
N ALA A 291 5.86 -7.96 25.67
CA ALA A 291 7.32 -7.94 25.76
C ALA A 291 7.86 -6.51 25.94
N ASP A 292 8.61 -6.29 27.02
CA ASP A 292 9.15 -4.97 27.33
C ASP A 292 10.44 -4.68 26.55
N VAL A 293 10.30 -4.49 25.24
CA VAL A 293 11.40 -4.14 24.35
C VAL A 293 12.04 -2.81 24.76
N SER A 294 11.23 -1.88 25.30
CA SER A 294 11.70 -0.55 25.71
C SER A 294 12.70 -0.59 26.87
N HIS A 295 12.73 -1.68 27.62
CA HIS A 295 13.72 -1.91 28.66
C HIS A 295 15.13 -2.13 28.09
N TYR A 296 15.24 -2.80 26.95
CA TYR A 296 16.50 -3.19 26.33
C TYR A 296 16.92 -2.22 25.23
N VAL A 297 15.97 -1.72 24.43
CA VAL A 297 16.21 -0.79 23.34
C VAL A 297 16.02 0.63 23.85
N GLN A 298 17.13 1.26 24.23
CA GLN A 298 17.09 2.60 24.80
C GLN A 298 17.03 3.68 23.71
N PRO A 299 16.31 4.79 23.93
CA PRO A 299 16.19 5.85 22.94
C PRO A 299 17.55 6.42 22.51
N GLY A 300 17.79 6.45 21.19
CA GLY A 300 18.96 7.06 20.56
C GLY A 300 20.22 6.20 20.54
N ASN A 301 20.15 4.93 20.97
CA ASN A 301 21.26 4.00 20.82
C ASN A 301 21.25 3.31 19.43
N GLY A 302 22.23 2.47 19.11
CA GLY A 302 22.37 1.79 17.83
C GLY A 302 21.20 0.86 17.52
N LEU A 303 20.70 0.12 18.52
CA LEU A 303 19.50 -0.71 18.39
C LEU A 303 18.26 0.11 18.05
N ASP A 304 18.11 1.27 18.67
CA ASP A 304 16.99 2.19 18.40
C ASP A 304 17.08 2.80 17.00
N ALA A 305 18.28 3.18 16.57
CA ALA A 305 18.50 3.73 15.23
C ALA A 305 18.13 2.72 14.13
N ASP A 306 18.60 1.46 14.25
CA ASP A 306 18.26 0.40 13.31
C ASP A 306 16.76 0.04 13.35
N ALA A 307 16.17 -0.01 14.55
CA ALA A 307 14.74 -0.27 14.70
C ALA A 307 13.89 0.84 14.07
N LEU A 308 14.29 2.10 14.19
CA LEU A 308 13.65 3.24 13.53
C LEU A 308 13.78 3.14 12.01
N GLU A 309 14.96 2.88 11.46
CA GLU A 309 15.19 2.75 10.03
C GLU A 309 14.32 1.66 9.40
N ARG A 310 14.20 0.53 10.07
CA ARG A 310 13.36 -0.59 9.65
C ARG A 310 11.89 -0.32 9.87
N SER A 311 11.51 0.26 10.99
CA SER A 311 10.17 0.55 11.51
C SER A 311 9.25 -0.66 11.68
N THR A 312 9.47 -1.72 10.92
CA THR A 312 8.70 -2.97 10.99
C THR A 312 9.52 -4.15 10.52
N SER A 313 9.25 -5.34 11.08
CA SER A 313 9.74 -6.60 10.50
C SER A 313 9.07 -6.86 9.16
N VAL A 314 9.78 -7.50 8.23
CA VAL A 314 9.25 -7.86 6.90
C VAL A 314 9.16 -9.38 6.80
N TYR A 315 7.96 -9.87 6.52
CA TYR A 315 7.67 -11.30 6.46
C TYR A 315 7.56 -11.76 5.02
N PHE A 316 8.54 -12.53 4.57
CA PHE A 316 8.50 -13.24 3.30
C PHE A 316 8.08 -14.70 3.53
N PRO A 317 7.58 -15.42 2.53
CA PRO A 317 7.09 -16.80 2.71
C PRO A 317 8.09 -17.77 3.35
N ARG A 318 9.39 -17.49 3.30
CA ARG A 318 10.46 -18.36 3.82
C ARG A 318 11.48 -17.68 4.71
N ARG A 319 11.42 -16.38 4.83
CA ARG A 319 12.42 -15.59 5.55
C ARG A 319 11.76 -14.38 6.19
N VAL A 320 12.13 -14.11 7.41
CA VAL A 320 11.77 -12.86 8.09
C VAL A 320 13.01 -11.96 8.13
N ILE A 321 12.84 -10.69 7.78
CA ILE A 321 13.83 -9.65 8.07
C ILE A 321 13.33 -8.93 9.31
N PRO A 322 13.89 -9.21 10.49
CA PRO A 322 13.37 -8.72 11.76
C PRO A 322 13.74 -7.24 11.97
N MET A 323 12.89 -6.52 12.70
CA MET A 323 13.17 -5.15 13.13
C MET A 323 14.33 -5.08 14.12
N LEU A 324 14.47 -6.07 14.97
CA LEU A 324 15.52 -6.18 16.00
C LEU A 324 16.38 -7.42 15.75
N PRO A 325 17.67 -7.42 16.17
CA PRO A 325 18.52 -8.61 16.12
C PRO A 325 17.87 -9.82 16.80
N GLU A 326 18.14 -11.03 16.28
CA GLU A 326 17.48 -12.27 16.74
C GLU A 326 17.74 -12.56 18.24
N LYS A 327 18.86 -12.10 18.80
CA LYS A 327 19.14 -12.18 20.23
C LYS A 327 18.06 -11.51 21.08
N LEU A 328 17.45 -10.43 20.57
CA LEU A 328 16.31 -9.77 21.21
C LEU A 328 14.98 -10.36 20.73
N SER A 329 14.76 -10.37 19.42
CA SER A 329 13.44 -10.71 18.84
C SER A 329 13.02 -12.14 19.11
N ASN A 330 13.93 -13.12 19.01
CA ASN A 330 13.65 -14.54 19.27
C ASN A 330 14.09 -14.97 20.68
N GLY A 331 14.98 -14.17 21.31
CA GLY A 331 15.63 -14.51 22.60
C GLY A 331 15.05 -13.72 23.76
N LEU A 332 15.75 -12.63 24.12
CA LEU A 332 15.54 -11.92 25.40
C LEU A 332 14.16 -11.24 25.52
N CYS A 333 13.60 -10.73 24.41
CA CYS A 333 12.29 -10.11 24.39
C CYS A 333 11.15 -11.11 24.17
N SER A 334 11.39 -12.17 23.39
CA SER A 334 10.36 -13.16 23.11
C SER A 334 9.86 -13.84 24.37
N LEU A 335 8.54 -13.89 24.57
CA LEU A 335 7.90 -14.46 25.75
C LEU A 335 7.91 -16.00 25.73
N ASN A 336 9.10 -16.57 25.55
CA ASN A 336 9.33 -18.01 25.53
C ASN A 336 8.82 -18.70 26.80
N PRO A 337 8.30 -19.92 26.71
CA PRO A 337 7.77 -20.64 27.86
C PRO A 337 8.86 -21.02 28.86
N GLN A 338 8.50 -21.09 30.12
CA GLN A 338 9.32 -21.57 31.22
C GLN A 338 10.62 -20.77 31.46
N VAL A 339 10.60 -19.46 31.13
CA VAL A 339 11.70 -18.52 31.40
C VAL A 339 11.15 -17.17 31.84
N ASP A 340 11.88 -16.50 32.73
CA ASP A 340 11.51 -15.16 33.16
C ASP A 340 11.63 -14.16 32.00
N ARG A 341 10.61 -13.30 31.85
CA ARG A 341 10.59 -12.23 30.85
C ARG A 341 10.05 -10.92 31.43
N CYS A 342 10.68 -9.82 31.06
CA CYS A 342 10.21 -8.48 31.40
C CYS A 342 9.07 -8.11 30.45
N VAL A 343 7.95 -7.60 31.02
CA VAL A 343 6.79 -7.19 30.25
C VAL A 343 6.26 -5.83 30.71
N LEU A 344 5.52 -5.18 29.87
CA LEU A 344 4.60 -4.11 30.21
C LEU A 344 3.18 -4.69 30.16
N ALA A 345 2.56 -4.82 31.31
CA ALA A 345 1.23 -5.43 31.43
C ALA A 345 0.13 -4.37 31.28
N CYS A 346 -0.92 -4.72 30.54
CA CYS A 346 -2.22 -4.05 30.54
C CYS A 346 -3.21 -4.97 31.26
N ASP A 347 -3.62 -4.57 32.45
CA ASP A 347 -4.53 -5.32 33.33
C ASP A 347 -5.90 -4.65 33.30
N MET A 348 -6.89 -5.34 32.80
CA MET A 348 -8.22 -4.81 32.47
C MET A 348 -9.34 -5.50 33.25
N VAL A 349 -10.34 -4.72 33.63
CA VAL A 349 -11.60 -5.23 34.19
C VAL A 349 -12.69 -5.02 33.15
N ILE A 350 -13.29 -6.11 32.71
CA ILE A 350 -14.21 -6.16 31.57
C ILE A 350 -15.54 -6.75 32.06
N THR A 351 -16.67 -6.11 31.74
CA THR A 351 -18.01 -6.63 32.07
C THR A 351 -18.36 -7.87 31.24
N ALA A 352 -19.34 -8.66 31.66
CA ALA A 352 -19.90 -9.75 30.85
C ALA A 352 -20.46 -9.29 29.49
N ARG A 353 -20.62 -7.98 29.26
CA ARG A 353 -21.04 -7.40 27.97
C ARG A 353 -19.87 -6.90 27.11
N GLY A 354 -18.64 -7.15 27.56
CA GLY A 354 -17.43 -6.74 26.82
C GLY A 354 -17.04 -5.26 26.95
N GLU A 355 -17.59 -4.54 27.97
CA GLU A 355 -17.20 -3.15 28.21
C GLU A 355 -16.02 -3.10 29.16
N ILE A 356 -14.93 -2.42 28.77
CA ILE A 356 -13.77 -2.18 29.63
C ILE A 356 -14.16 -1.10 30.65
N LYS A 357 -14.20 -1.44 31.93
CA LYS A 357 -14.57 -0.52 33.02
C LYS A 357 -13.39 0.15 33.67
N ALA A 358 -12.28 -0.57 33.78
CA ALA A 358 -11.05 -0.06 34.33
C ALA A 358 -9.87 -0.78 33.68
N TYR A 359 -8.73 -0.12 33.66
CA TYR A 359 -7.47 -0.71 33.25
C TYR A 359 -6.32 0.01 33.94
N GLN A 360 -5.18 -0.68 34.01
CA GLN A 360 -3.92 -0.10 34.46
C GLN A 360 -2.75 -0.67 33.67
N PHE A 361 -1.70 0.14 33.51
CA PHE A 361 -0.43 -0.28 32.96
C PHE A 361 0.61 -0.36 34.08
N TYR A 362 1.42 -1.40 34.08
CA TYR A 362 2.57 -1.51 34.99
C TYR A 362 3.64 -2.43 34.43
N PRO A 363 4.94 -2.14 34.71
CA PRO A 363 6.03 -3.07 34.42
C PRO A 363 5.89 -4.32 35.29
N ALA A 364 6.08 -5.49 34.68
CA ALA A 364 6.00 -6.77 35.40
C ALA A 364 7.09 -7.74 34.92
N VAL A 365 7.24 -8.84 35.66
CA VAL A 365 7.97 -10.02 35.22
C VAL A 365 7.00 -11.19 35.19
N ILE A 366 7.07 -11.97 34.14
CA ILE A 366 6.25 -13.17 33.92
C ILE A 366 7.14 -14.38 33.71
N HIS A 367 6.53 -15.54 33.92
CA HIS A 367 7.08 -16.85 33.57
C HIS A 367 5.99 -17.58 32.76
N SER A 368 6.06 -17.48 31.41
CA SER A 368 5.01 -18.02 30.55
C SER A 368 4.82 -19.52 30.81
N ALA A 369 3.61 -19.92 31.17
CA ALA A 369 3.28 -21.30 31.53
C ALA A 369 3.39 -22.25 30.32
N ALA A 370 3.01 -21.78 29.13
CA ALA A 370 3.07 -22.57 27.93
C ALA A 370 3.09 -21.70 26.67
N ARG A 371 3.75 -22.21 25.63
CA ARG A 371 3.57 -21.80 24.24
C ARG A 371 2.48 -22.67 23.63
N LEU A 372 1.39 -22.07 23.22
CA LEU A 372 0.27 -22.74 22.55
C LEU A 372 0.19 -22.28 21.11
N THR A 373 -0.41 -23.11 20.25
CA THR A 373 -0.68 -22.73 18.86
C THR A 373 -2.17 -22.46 18.66
N TYR A 374 -2.50 -21.66 17.62
CA TYR A 374 -3.89 -21.42 17.25
C TYR A 374 -4.66 -22.72 16.97
N THR A 375 -3.99 -23.70 16.36
CA THR A 375 -4.58 -25.02 16.07
C THR A 375 -4.85 -25.80 17.35
N GLU A 376 -3.88 -25.83 18.27
CA GLU A 376 -4.02 -26.52 19.56
C GLU A 376 -5.16 -25.90 20.39
N VAL A 377 -5.17 -24.57 20.54
CA VAL A 377 -6.21 -23.88 21.33
C VAL A 377 -7.59 -24.06 20.70
N ALA A 378 -7.71 -23.99 19.37
CA ALA A 378 -8.98 -24.24 18.71
C ALA A 378 -9.49 -25.67 18.96
N ALA A 379 -8.60 -26.67 18.95
CA ALA A 379 -8.97 -28.05 19.27
C ALA A 379 -9.44 -28.20 20.73
N VAL A 380 -8.72 -27.57 21.68
CA VAL A 380 -9.11 -27.55 23.12
C VAL A 380 -10.48 -26.90 23.30
N LEU A 381 -10.73 -25.76 22.67
CA LEU A 381 -12.00 -25.02 22.81
C LEU A 381 -13.18 -25.76 22.14
N THR A 382 -12.92 -26.49 21.05
CA THR A 382 -13.93 -27.27 20.34
C THR A 382 -14.33 -28.52 21.12
N ASN A 383 -13.36 -29.18 21.78
CA ASN A 383 -13.58 -30.38 22.56
C ASN A 383 -12.81 -30.35 23.88
N THR A 384 -13.43 -29.79 24.90
CA THR A 384 -12.86 -29.64 26.24
C THR A 384 -12.61 -30.98 26.98
N LYS A 385 -13.02 -32.12 26.41
CA LYS A 385 -12.77 -33.48 26.91
C LYS A 385 -11.86 -34.27 25.95
N GLY A 386 -11.32 -33.61 24.93
CA GLY A 386 -10.46 -34.25 23.95
C GLY A 386 -9.02 -34.47 24.44
N PRO A 387 -8.19 -35.12 23.64
CA PRO A 387 -6.82 -35.42 23.99
C PRO A 387 -5.95 -34.16 24.14
N GLU A 388 -6.20 -33.10 23.37
CA GLU A 388 -5.53 -31.80 23.47
C GLU A 388 -5.85 -31.12 24.79
N ALA A 389 -7.13 -31.11 25.21
CA ALA A 389 -7.58 -30.57 26.49
C ALA A 389 -6.99 -31.37 27.67
N ALA A 390 -6.92 -32.68 27.55
CA ALA A 390 -6.29 -33.53 28.56
C ALA A 390 -4.80 -33.23 28.75
N ARG A 391 -4.06 -32.94 27.65
CA ARG A 391 -2.65 -32.52 27.73
C ARG A 391 -2.43 -31.18 28.39
N ARG A 392 -3.44 -30.32 28.40
CA ARG A 392 -3.42 -28.98 28.96
C ARG A 392 -4.43 -28.82 30.12
N ALA A 393 -4.66 -29.90 30.88
CA ALA A 393 -5.66 -29.91 31.95
C ALA A 393 -5.50 -28.76 32.95
N ASP A 394 -4.26 -28.41 33.29
CA ASP A 394 -3.93 -27.33 34.23
C ASP A 394 -4.29 -25.94 33.69
N LEU A 395 -4.24 -25.76 32.36
CA LEU A 395 -4.54 -24.50 31.70
C LEU A 395 -5.98 -24.40 31.18
N LEU A 396 -6.70 -25.53 31.16
CA LEU A 396 -8.05 -25.60 30.61
C LEU A 396 -9.04 -24.60 31.20
N PRO A 397 -9.09 -24.38 32.52
CA PRO A 397 -9.99 -23.37 33.12
C PRO A 397 -9.69 -21.97 32.58
N HIS A 398 -8.40 -21.58 32.49
CA HIS A 398 -7.98 -20.26 32.01
C HIS A 398 -8.25 -20.08 30.52
N LEU A 399 -8.11 -21.14 29.69
CA LEU A 399 -8.48 -21.08 28.28
C LEU A 399 -10.00 -20.94 28.08
N GLN A 400 -10.81 -21.55 28.97
CA GLN A 400 -12.25 -21.36 28.95
C GLN A 400 -12.67 -19.94 29.38
N ASP A 401 -11.99 -19.35 30.35
CA ASP A 401 -12.21 -17.97 30.78
C ASP A 401 -11.79 -16.98 29.68
N LEU A 402 -10.65 -17.22 29.03
CA LEU A 402 -10.22 -16.47 27.83
C LEU A 402 -11.26 -16.56 26.70
N TYR A 403 -11.85 -17.72 26.48
CA TYR A 403 -12.92 -17.87 25.51
C TYR A 403 -14.20 -17.13 25.93
N GLY A 404 -14.48 -17.09 27.24
CA GLY A 404 -15.57 -16.31 27.81
C GLY A 404 -15.42 -14.81 27.55
N VAL A 405 -14.25 -14.24 27.85
CA VAL A 405 -13.98 -12.82 27.62
C VAL A 405 -13.95 -12.48 26.14
N TYR A 406 -13.43 -13.36 25.28
CA TYR A 406 -13.51 -13.21 23.83
C TYR A 406 -14.95 -13.04 23.34
N LYS A 407 -15.87 -13.93 23.78
CA LYS A 407 -17.28 -13.84 23.39
C LYS A 407 -17.92 -12.52 23.82
N ALA A 408 -17.57 -12.04 25.03
CA ALA A 408 -18.04 -10.76 25.54
C ALA A 408 -17.52 -9.59 24.68
N LEU A 409 -16.21 -9.56 24.39
CA LEU A 409 -15.56 -8.54 23.57
C LEU A 409 -16.09 -8.56 22.12
N PHE A 410 -16.24 -9.74 21.53
CA PHE A 410 -16.79 -9.91 20.20
C PHE A 410 -18.24 -9.42 20.09
N THR A 411 -19.06 -9.68 21.12
CA THR A 411 -20.43 -9.14 21.21
C THR A 411 -20.41 -7.61 21.26
N ALA A 412 -19.49 -7.02 22.03
CA ALA A 412 -19.32 -5.58 22.10
C ALA A 412 -18.84 -5.00 20.75
N ARG A 413 -17.93 -5.70 20.03
CA ARG A 413 -17.48 -5.36 18.67
C ARG A 413 -18.65 -5.28 17.69
N GLN A 414 -19.50 -6.30 17.67
CA GLN A 414 -20.69 -6.33 16.82
C GLN A 414 -21.65 -5.18 17.15
N LYS A 415 -21.91 -4.93 18.44
CA LYS A 415 -22.79 -3.84 18.90
C LYS A 415 -22.23 -2.47 18.53
N ARG A 416 -20.91 -2.29 18.54
CA ARG A 416 -20.23 -1.06 18.14
C ARG A 416 -20.31 -0.82 16.63
N GLY A 417 -20.62 -1.87 15.86
CA GLY A 417 -20.70 -1.79 14.40
C GLY A 417 -19.33 -1.80 13.72
N ALA A 418 -18.35 -2.48 14.30
CA ALA A 418 -17.07 -2.72 13.62
C ALA A 418 -17.30 -3.58 12.38
N ILE A 419 -16.57 -3.26 11.31
CA ILE A 419 -16.67 -3.98 10.04
C ILE A 419 -15.85 -5.27 10.17
N ASP A 420 -16.44 -6.40 9.82
CA ASP A 420 -15.77 -7.70 9.81
C ASP A 420 -15.74 -8.23 8.38
N PHE A 421 -14.54 -8.18 7.75
CA PHE A 421 -14.32 -8.74 6.42
C PHE A 421 -13.86 -10.18 6.55
N ASP A 422 -14.53 -11.07 5.86
CA ASP A 422 -14.16 -12.48 5.78
C ASP A 422 -13.48 -12.75 4.42
N THR A 423 -12.27 -12.20 4.26
CA THR A 423 -11.46 -12.41 3.06
C THR A 423 -10.59 -13.66 3.21
N THR A 424 -10.56 -14.48 2.17
CA THR A 424 -9.69 -15.66 2.15
C THR A 424 -8.24 -15.23 1.92
N GLU A 425 -7.42 -15.29 2.96
CA GLU A 425 -5.97 -15.19 2.84
C GLU A 425 -5.40 -16.54 2.41
N THR A 426 -4.33 -16.53 1.63
CA THR A 426 -3.64 -17.76 1.21
C THR A 426 -2.25 -17.82 1.82
N TYR A 427 -1.84 -19.04 2.17
CA TYR A 427 -0.50 -19.33 2.66
C TYR A 427 0.25 -20.18 1.63
N ILE A 428 1.48 -19.78 1.34
CA ILE A 428 2.35 -20.50 0.40
C ILE A 428 3.19 -21.51 1.19
N VAL A 429 2.94 -22.80 0.93
CA VAL A 429 3.77 -23.88 1.45
C VAL A 429 4.90 -24.12 0.48
N CYS A 430 6.14 -24.01 0.96
CA CYS A 430 7.32 -24.27 0.16
C CYS A 430 7.97 -25.61 0.56
N ASN A 431 8.49 -26.33 -0.42
CA ASN A 431 9.30 -27.53 -0.20
C ASN A 431 10.72 -27.20 0.29
N SER A 432 11.52 -28.21 0.59
CA SER A 432 12.90 -28.07 1.06
C SER A 432 13.83 -27.32 0.08
N GLN A 433 13.49 -27.28 -1.20
CA GLN A 433 14.21 -26.54 -2.23
C GLN A 433 13.71 -25.08 -2.36
N GLY A 434 12.73 -24.70 -1.54
CA GLY A 434 12.16 -23.36 -1.54
C GLY A 434 11.22 -23.08 -2.70
N LYS A 435 10.75 -24.10 -3.42
CA LYS A 435 9.73 -23.98 -4.46
C LYS A 435 8.35 -24.17 -3.86
N ILE A 436 7.35 -23.57 -4.46
CA ILE A 436 5.96 -23.75 -4.02
C ILE A 436 5.60 -25.22 -4.20
N GLU A 437 5.17 -25.84 -3.12
CA GLU A 437 4.56 -27.16 -3.11
C GLU A 437 3.03 -27.04 -3.22
N GLN A 438 2.46 -26.15 -2.42
CA GLN A 438 1.03 -25.93 -2.37
C GLN A 438 0.69 -24.49 -1.95
N ILE A 439 -0.44 -23.98 -2.43
CA ILE A 439 -1.07 -22.75 -1.95
C ILE A 439 -2.37 -23.16 -1.26
N VAL A 440 -2.44 -22.89 0.03
CA VAL A 440 -3.60 -23.28 0.85
C VAL A 440 -4.30 -22.06 1.44
N PRO A 441 -5.63 -22.06 1.54
CA PRO A 441 -6.34 -20.98 2.22
C PRO A 441 -6.07 -21.04 3.71
N ARG A 442 -5.78 -19.90 4.31
CA ARG A 442 -5.63 -19.72 5.74
C ARG A 442 -7.00 -19.66 6.39
N GLN A 443 -7.34 -20.68 7.16
CA GLN A 443 -8.60 -20.69 7.91
C GLN A 443 -8.41 -20.00 9.26
N ARG A 444 -9.13 -18.88 9.46
CA ARG A 444 -9.22 -18.20 10.76
C ARG A 444 -10.17 -18.97 11.64
N ASN A 445 -9.69 -19.44 12.80
CA ASN A 445 -10.48 -20.10 13.83
C ASN A 445 -10.73 -19.16 15.03
N ASP A 446 -11.49 -19.64 16.02
CA ASP A 446 -11.84 -18.86 17.21
C ASP A 446 -10.61 -18.48 18.06
N ALA A 447 -9.53 -19.25 18.02
CA ALA A 447 -8.31 -18.91 18.76
C ALA A 447 -7.61 -17.67 18.17
N HIS A 448 -7.61 -17.52 16.83
CA HIS A 448 -7.12 -16.30 16.19
C HIS A 448 -7.94 -15.09 16.60
N LYS A 449 -9.28 -15.22 16.58
CA LYS A 449 -10.19 -14.14 16.95
C LYS A 449 -10.10 -13.79 18.45
N LEU A 450 -9.84 -14.77 19.30
CA LEU A 450 -9.64 -14.58 20.73
C LEU A 450 -8.43 -13.67 20.99
N ILE A 451 -7.28 -14.01 20.42
CA ILE A 451 -6.06 -13.20 20.58
C ILE A 451 -6.26 -11.82 19.95
N GLU A 452 -6.86 -11.74 18.77
CA GLU A 452 -7.18 -10.45 18.13
C GLU A 452 -7.99 -9.54 19.06
N GLU A 453 -9.06 -10.04 19.68
CA GLU A 453 -9.90 -9.23 20.59
C GLU A 453 -9.15 -8.82 21.86
N CYS A 454 -8.30 -9.68 22.43
CA CYS A 454 -7.43 -9.32 23.56
C CYS A 454 -6.46 -8.20 23.18
N MET A 455 -5.83 -8.28 22.00
CA MET A 455 -4.90 -7.27 21.49
C MET A 455 -5.62 -5.96 21.18
N LEU A 456 -6.80 -6.02 20.57
CA LEU A 456 -7.62 -4.83 20.32
C LEU A 456 -7.99 -4.12 21.62
N ALA A 457 -8.39 -4.87 22.66
CA ALA A 457 -8.70 -4.31 23.96
C ALA A 457 -7.50 -3.57 24.59
N ALA A 458 -6.32 -4.19 24.58
CA ALA A 458 -5.09 -3.57 25.11
C ALA A 458 -4.67 -2.32 24.31
N ASN A 459 -4.77 -2.37 22.98
CA ASN A 459 -4.46 -1.25 22.09
C ASN A 459 -5.39 -0.04 22.31
N VAL A 460 -6.68 -0.31 22.56
CA VAL A 460 -7.66 0.74 22.92
C VAL A 460 -7.34 1.36 24.27
N CYS A 461 -6.99 0.54 25.28
CA CYS A 461 -6.55 1.04 26.58
C CYS A 461 -5.29 1.91 26.46
N ALA A 462 -4.33 1.54 25.61
CA ALA A 462 -3.12 2.33 25.37
C ALA A 462 -3.47 3.68 24.74
N ALA A 463 -4.33 3.71 23.72
CA ALA A 463 -4.79 4.95 23.09
C ALA A 463 -5.52 5.87 24.09
N ASP A 464 -6.42 5.31 24.89
CA ASP A 464 -7.15 6.05 25.92
C ASP A 464 -6.20 6.57 27.02
N PHE A 465 -5.19 5.78 27.41
CA PHE A 465 -4.18 6.17 28.39
C PHE A 465 -3.37 7.37 27.94
N LEU A 466 -2.89 7.37 26.67
CA LEU A 466 -2.21 8.52 26.07
C LEU A 466 -3.12 9.75 26.03
N LYS A 467 -4.38 9.58 25.57
CA LYS A 467 -5.38 10.66 25.45
C LYS A 467 -5.70 11.29 26.80
N ARG A 468 -5.98 10.49 27.86
CA ARG A 468 -6.30 10.98 29.20
C ARG A 468 -5.15 11.76 29.84
N ASN A 469 -3.93 11.30 29.62
CA ASN A 469 -2.73 11.96 30.13
C ASN A 469 -2.23 13.11 29.24
N LYS A 470 -2.90 13.40 28.12
CA LYS A 470 -2.53 14.44 27.16
C LYS A 470 -1.05 14.29 26.74
N HIS A 471 -0.60 13.05 26.58
CA HIS A 471 0.72 12.72 26.10
C HIS A 471 0.68 12.58 24.58
N PRO A 472 1.56 13.25 23.82
CA PRO A 472 1.67 13.01 22.39
C PRO A 472 2.11 11.56 22.12
N GLY A 473 1.60 10.98 21.03
CA GLY A 473 1.91 9.61 20.64
C GLY A 473 1.38 9.31 19.25
N LEU A 474 1.67 8.13 18.74
CA LEU A 474 1.15 7.70 17.44
C LEU A 474 -0.15 6.90 17.62
N TYR A 475 -1.22 7.43 17.06
CA TYR A 475 -2.45 6.68 16.88
C TYR A 475 -2.41 5.94 15.54
N ARG A 476 -3.05 4.79 15.49
CA ARG A 476 -3.35 4.09 14.24
C ARG A 476 -4.69 4.59 13.75
N VAL A 477 -4.68 5.50 12.83
CA VAL A 477 -5.88 6.17 12.33
C VAL A 477 -6.34 5.57 11.02
N HIS A 478 -7.67 5.48 10.86
CA HIS A 478 -8.29 4.97 9.65
C HIS A 478 -9.49 5.86 9.30
N ALA A 479 -9.35 6.62 8.24
CA ALA A 479 -10.42 7.48 7.75
C ALA A 479 -11.46 6.66 6.96
N GLY A 480 -12.71 7.13 6.95
CA GLY A 480 -13.76 6.61 6.09
C GLY A 480 -13.48 6.86 4.60
N PRO A 481 -14.41 6.50 3.71
CA PRO A 481 -14.25 6.69 2.27
C PRO A 481 -14.13 8.17 1.90
N THR A 482 -13.38 8.47 0.85
CA THR A 482 -13.43 9.81 0.23
C THR A 482 -14.78 9.99 -0.48
N PRO A 483 -15.25 11.24 -0.68
CA PRO A 483 -16.53 11.51 -1.36
C PRO A 483 -16.61 10.82 -2.72
N GLU A 484 -15.55 10.86 -3.51
CA GLU A 484 -15.46 10.21 -4.82
C GLU A 484 -15.60 8.67 -4.72
N LYS A 485 -14.82 8.04 -3.82
CA LYS A 485 -14.91 6.60 -3.60
C LYS A 485 -16.28 6.17 -3.10
N LEU A 486 -16.93 7.00 -2.27
CA LEU A 486 -18.27 6.75 -1.77
C LEU A 486 -19.32 6.81 -2.87
N GLU A 487 -19.21 7.80 -3.77
CA GLU A 487 -20.12 7.92 -4.91
C GLU A 487 -20.00 6.73 -5.86
N ASN A 488 -18.74 6.34 -6.20
CA ASN A 488 -18.46 5.18 -7.04
C ASN A 488 -19.00 3.88 -6.40
N LEU A 489 -18.77 3.69 -5.10
CA LEU A 489 -19.33 2.54 -4.37
C LEU A 489 -20.85 2.52 -4.42
N ARG A 490 -21.52 3.65 -4.19
CA ARG A 490 -22.99 3.74 -4.23
C ARG A 490 -23.55 3.50 -5.62
N ALA A 491 -22.88 3.99 -6.65
CA ALA A 491 -23.28 3.72 -8.04
C ALA A 491 -23.22 2.22 -8.34
N PHE A 492 -22.15 1.57 -7.90
CA PHE A 492 -21.96 0.12 -8.02
C PHE A 492 -23.04 -0.67 -7.25
N LEU A 493 -23.24 -0.35 -5.96
CA LEU A 493 -24.25 -1.03 -5.12
C LEU A 493 -25.67 -0.91 -5.66
N ARG A 494 -26.05 0.27 -6.22
CA ARG A 494 -27.35 0.44 -6.89
C ARG A 494 -27.52 -0.53 -8.06
N GLY A 495 -26.46 -0.77 -8.84
CA GLY A 495 -26.46 -1.76 -9.92
C GLY A 495 -26.69 -3.20 -9.43
N MET A 496 -26.38 -3.48 -8.17
CA MET A 496 -26.58 -4.79 -7.51
C MET A 496 -27.86 -4.87 -6.67
N GLY A 497 -28.71 -3.84 -6.71
CA GLY A 497 -29.93 -3.75 -5.90
C GLY A 497 -29.67 -3.55 -4.41
N LEU A 498 -28.51 -3.01 -4.06
CA LEU A 498 -28.08 -2.73 -2.67
C LEU A 498 -27.96 -1.22 -2.43
N SER A 499 -28.00 -0.83 -1.17
CA SER A 499 -27.80 0.56 -0.76
C SER A 499 -26.93 0.63 0.50
N LEU A 500 -26.04 1.62 0.53
CA LEU A 500 -25.25 1.96 1.75
C LEU A 500 -25.92 3.13 2.45
N GLY A 501 -26.25 2.96 3.72
CA GLY A 501 -26.82 4.00 4.59
C GLY A 501 -25.86 5.14 4.90
N GLY A 502 -26.22 6.00 5.86
CA GLY A 502 -25.32 7.02 6.44
C GLY A 502 -25.15 8.31 5.64
N GLY A 503 -25.94 8.57 4.58
CA GLY A 503 -25.84 9.81 3.77
C GLY A 503 -24.40 10.10 3.33
N ASP A 504 -23.99 11.37 3.24
CA ASP A 504 -22.68 11.78 2.74
C ASP A 504 -21.51 11.41 3.68
N LYS A 505 -21.78 10.97 4.89
CA LYS A 505 -20.78 10.55 5.87
C LYS A 505 -21.21 9.25 6.54
N PRO A 506 -21.10 8.10 5.85
CA PRO A 506 -21.46 6.82 6.42
C PRO A 506 -20.55 6.50 7.63
N HIS A 507 -21.13 5.87 8.65
CA HIS A 507 -20.41 5.32 9.77
C HIS A 507 -19.99 3.86 9.51
N ALA A 508 -19.07 3.33 10.29
CA ALA A 508 -18.69 1.92 10.22
C ALA A 508 -19.90 0.98 10.37
N SER A 509 -20.86 1.35 11.22
CA SER A 509 -22.11 0.61 11.43
C SER A 509 -22.96 0.46 10.17
N ASP A 510 -22.93 1.45 9.26
CA ASP A 510 -23.65 1.36 7.98
C ASP A 510 -23.03 0.30 7.08
N TYR A 511 -21.68 0.25 7.06
CA TYR A 511 -20.94 -0.81 6.37
C TYR A 511 -21.19 -2.18 7.02
N ALA A 512 -21.18 -2.26 8.35
CA ALA A 512 -21.43 -3.50 9.07
C ALA A 512 -22.86 -4.02 8.79
N ALA A 513 -23.85 -3.14 8.74
CA ALA A 513 -25.22 -3.49 8.38
C ALA A 513 -25.31 -4.00 6.93
N LEU A 514 -24.60 -3.38 6.00
CA LEU A 514 -24.52 -3.85 4.61
C LEU A 514 -23.79 -5.20 4.54
N MET A 515 -22.68 -5.37 5.27
CA MET A 515 -21.98 -6.67 5.35
C MET A 515 -22.88 -7.80 5.84
N ALA A 516 -23.73 -7.53 6.82
CA ALA A 516 -24.71 -8.52 7.30
C ALA A 516 -25.72 -8.90 6.20
N GLN A 517 -26.14 -7.95 5.36
CA GLN A 517 -27.07 -8.22 4.23
C GLN A 517 -26.42 -9.03 3.11
N ILE A 518 -25.12 -8.86 2.88
CA ILE A 518 -24.42 -9.53 1.76
C ILE A 518 -23.83 -10.88 2.13
N ARG A 519 -23.72 -11.23 3.42
CA ARG A 519 -23.03 -12.43 3.93
C ARG A 519 -23.45 -13.71 3.21
N ASP A 520 -24.77 -13.91 3.06
CA ASP A 520 -25.34 -15.13 2.51
C ASP A 520 -25.64 -15.06 1.01
N ARG A 521 -25.20 -13.97 0.34
CA ARG A 521 -25.40 -13.80 -1.08
C ARG A 521 -24.35 -14.56 -1.89
N PRO A 522 -24.71 -15.10 -3.08
CA PRO A 522 -23.75 -15.76 -3.97
C PRO A 522 -22.58 -14.87 -4.40
N ASP A 523 -22.81 -13.55 -4.44
CA ASP A 523 -21.86 -12.53 -4.84
C ASP A 523 -21.11 -11.86 -3.68
N ALA A 524 -21.23 -12.41 -2.45
CA ALA A 524 -20.56 -11.90 -1.25
C ALA A 524 -19.04 -11.74 -1.43
N GLN A 525 -18.39 -12.72 -2.06
CA GLN A 525 -16.94 -12.72 -2.32
C GLN A 525 -16.49 -11.56 -3.22
N MET A 526 -17.38 -11.03 -4.05
CA MET A 526 -17.14 -9.85 -4.88
C MET A 526 -17.41 -8.56 -4.12
N LEU A 527 -18.53 -8.51 -3.40
CA LEU A 527 -18.98 -7.28 -2.72
C LEU A 527 -18.04 -6.85 -1.59
N GLN A 528 -17.50 -7.80 -0.82
CA GLN A 528 -16.59 -7.50 0.28
C GLN A 528 -15.30 -6.78 -0.17
N PRO A 529 -14.55 -7.22 -1.19
CA PRO A 529 -13.41 -6.48 -1.71
C PRO A 529 -13.75 -5.09 -2.23
N MET A 530 -14.93 -4.90 -2.83
CA MET A 530 -15.36 -3.58 -3.31
C MET A 530 -15.61 -2.62 -2.14
N LEU A 531 -16.24 -3.11 -1.07
CA LEU A 531 -16.40 -2.34 0.17
C LEU A 531 -15.04 -1.98 0.79
N LEU A 532 -14.12 -2.94 0.85
CA LEU A 532 -12.76 -2.71 1.36
C LEU A 532 -11.99 -1.67 0.54
N ARG A 533 -12.04 -1.75 -0.80
CA ARG A 533 -11.37 -0.81 -1.71
C ARG A 533 -11.93 0.62 -1.63
N SER A 534 -13.18 0.78 -1.22
CA SER A 534 -13.78 2.10 -1.03
C SER A 534 -13.19 2.87 0.15
N MET A 535 -12.64 2.18 1.14
CA MET A 535 -12.04 2.79 2.32
C MET A 535 -10.63 3.32 2.04
N GLN A 536 -10.15 4.18 2.92
CA GLN A 536 -8.77 4.62 2.92
C GLN A 536 -7.87 3.60 3.61
N GLN A 537 -6.56 3.72 3.44
CA GLN A 537 -5.60 2.91 4.17
C GLN A 537 -5.37 3.49 5.56
N ALA A 538 -5.22 2.63 6.57
CA ALA A 538 -4.85 3.06 7.90
C ALA A 538 -3.38 3.56 7.91
N VAL A 539 -3.10 4.60 8.69
CA VAL A 539 -1.78 5.22 8.82
C VAL A 539 -1.48 5.55 10.28
N TYR A 540 -0.22 5.84 10.59
CA TYR A 540 0.18 6.36 11.89
C TYR A 540 0.17 7.88 11.87
N SER A 541 -0.47 8.48 12.87
CA SER A 541 -0.57 9.94 13.02
C SER A 541 -0.65 10.33 14.49
N PRO A 542 -0.05 11.47 14.90
CA PRO A 542 -0.31 12.02 16.23
C PRO A 542 -1.72 12.60 16.36
N ASP A 543 -2.37 12.94 15.23
CA ASP A 543 -3.73 13.46 15.19
C ASP A 543 -4.73 12.31 15.21
N ASN A 544 -5.46 12.21 16.30
CA ASN A 544 -6.45 11.16 16.44
C ASN A 544 -7.75 11.51 15.71
N ILE A 545 -8.02 10.84 14.60
CA ILE A 545 -9.30 10.92 13.88
C ILE A 545 -10.16 9.65 14.06
N GLY A 546 -9.75 8.75 14.96
CA GLY A 546 -10.38 7.46 15.18
C GLY A 546 -9.98 6.39 14.17
N HIS A 547 -10.55 5.21 14.32
CA HIS A 547 -10.31 4.08 13.41
C HIS A 547 -11.65 3.59 12.84
N PHE A 548 -11.96 4.04 11.63
CA PHE A 548 -13.24 3.77 10.97
C PHE A 548 -13.60 2.27 10.92
N GLY A 549 -12.74 1.42 10.37
CA GLY A 549 -13.04 0.00 10.20
C GLY A 549 -13.30 -0.75 11.52
N LEU A 550 -12.61 -0.38 12.61
CA LEU A 550 -12.78 -0.96 13.94
C LEU A 550 -13.87 -0.26 14.77
N ALA A 551 -14.39 0.86 14.28
CA ALA A 551 -15.35 1.71 14.98
C ALA A 551 -14.89 2.15 16.38
N TYR A 552 -13.59 2.50 16.53
CA TYR A 552 -13.02 3.06 17.74
C TYR A 552 -12.77 4.56 17.60
N GLU A 553 -13.04 5.32 18.67
CA GLU A 553 -12.74 6.76 18.73
C GLU A 553 -11.25 7.06 18.84
N ALA A 554 -10.48 6.15 19.42
CA ALA A 554 -9.02 6.21 19.51
C ALA A 554 -8.45 4.79 19.48
N TYR A 555 -7.38 4.61 18.73
CA TYR A 555 -6.71 3.32 18.61
C TYR A 555 -5.21 3.55 18.43
N ALA A 556 -4.38 2.85 19.18
CA ALA A 556 -2.93 2.93 19.07
C ALA A 556 -2.34 1.52 19.12
N HIS A 557 -1.28 1.29 18.41
CA HIS A 557 -0.57 0.03 18.47
C HIS A 557 0.33 0.01 19.72
N PHE A 558 0.21 -1.07 20.49
CA PHE A 558 0.93 -1.30 21.74
C PHE A 558 1.44 -2.75 21.84
N THR A 559 0.79 -3.68 21.18
CA THR A 559 0.88 -5.11 21.46
C THR A 559 1.99 -5.86 20.71
N SER A 560 2.80 -5.20 19.86
CA SER A 560 3.85 -5.88 19.10
C SER A 560 5.14 -5.06 18.96
N PRO A 561 5.82 -4.70 20.05
CA PRO A 561 7.03 -3.86 20.02
C PRO A 561 8.28 -4.58 19.49
N ILE A 562 8.29 -5.92 19.42
CA ILE A 562 9.39 -6.67 18.81
C ILE A 562 9.47 -6.41 17.31
N ARG A 563 8.31 -6.24 16.66
CA ARG A 563 8.18 -6.15 15.21
C ARG A 563 7.61 -4.86 14.67
N ARG A 564 7.20 -3.89 15.51
CA ARG A 564 6.69 -2.59 15.09
C ARG A 564 7.23 -1.46 15.96
N TYR A 565 7.90 -0.51 15.34
CA TYR A 565 8.49 0.65 16.03
C TYR A 565 7.44 1.58 16.68
N PRO A 566 6.26 1.83 16.10
CA PRO A 566 5.20 2.61 16.78
C PRO A 566 4.75 2.03 18.12
N ASP A 567 4.76 0.71 18.26
CA ASP A 567 4.46 0.03 19.53
C ASP A 567 5.55 0.32 20.56
N LEU A 568 6.82 0.27 20.18
CA LEU A 568 7.94 0.65 21.04
C LEU A 568 7.84 2.10 21.50
N LEU A 569 7.45 3.02 20.60
CA LEU A 569 7.20 4.41 20.97
C LEU A 569 6.04 4.55 21.97
N THR A 570 4.99 3.76 21.80
CA THR A 570 3.84 3.72 22.73
C THR A 570 4.27 3.22 24.11
N HIS A 571 5.10 2.18 24.18
CA HIS A 571 5.65 1.69 25.44
C HIS A 571 6.45 2.79 26.16
N ARG A 572 7.35 3.48 25.46
CA ARG A 572 8.14 4.58 26.02
C ARG A 572 7.26 5.73 26.52
N ALA A 573 6.20 6.05 25.78
CA ALA A 573 5.22 7.06 26.21
C ALA A 573 4.49 6.63 27.49
N ILE A 574 4.04 5.38 27.58
CA ILE A 574 3.39 4.83 28.78
C ILE A 574 4.36 4.87 29.97
N TYR A 575 5.61 4.41 29.82
CA TYR A 575 6.62 4.49 30.86
C TYR A 575 6.86 5.90 31.36
N SER A 576 6.90 6.87 30.45
CA SER A 576 7.10 8.27 30.83
C SER A 576 5.95 8.82 31.63
N ILE A 577 4.70 8.46 31.28
CA ILE A 577 3.50 8.83 32.01
C ILE A 577 3.54 8.23 33.41
N LEU A 578 3.83 6.93 33.54
CA LEU A 578 3.95 6.24 34.82
C LEU A 578 5.04 6.86 35.72
N SER A 579 6.07 7.44 35.13
CA SER A 579 7.16 8.14 35.84
C SER A 579 6.87 9.62 36.05
N GLY A 580 5.69 10.13 35.69
CA GLY A 580 5.35 11.56 35.80
C GLY A 580 6.14 12.47 34.86
N LYS A 581 6.70 11.93 33.76
CA LYS A 581 7.51 12.63 32.77
C LYS A 581 6.79 12.70 31.43
N LYS A 582 7.32 13.48 30.50
CA LYS A 582 6.90 13.47 29.10
C LYS A 582 8.05 12.93 28.24
N TYR A 583 7.74 11.96 27.41
CA TYR A 583 8.65 11.41 26.42
C TYR A 583 8.56 12.21 25.12
N VAL A 584 9.72 12.64 24.62
CA VAL A 584 9.86 13.26 23.31
C VAL A 584 10.86 12.44 22.53
N PRO A 585 10.46 11.76 21.47
CA PRO A 585 11.37 10.99 20.65
C PRO A 585 12.39 11.91 19.95
N LYS A 586 13.58 11.38 19.69
CA LYS A 586 14.62 12.08 18.94
C LYS A 586 15.05 11.18 17.80
N ALA A 587 15.07 11.72 16.58
CA ALA A 587 15.76 11.06 15.49
C ALA A 587 17.28 11.15 15.71
N PRO A 588 18.06 10.11 15.36
CA PRO A 588 19.52 10.17 15.39
C PRO A 588 20.04 11.33 14.52
N GLU A 589 21.18 11.93 14.91
CA GLU A 589 21.82 12.99 14.11
C GLU A 589 22.18 12.45 12.71
N GLY A 590 21.81 13.20 11.67
CA GLY A 590 22.05 12.81 10.28
C GLY A 590 21.11 11.74 9.74
N PHE A 591 20.15 11.28 10.52
CA PHE A 591 19.15 10.31 10.04
C PHE A 591 18.03 11.00 9.28
N GLU A 592 17.86 10.62 8.01
CA GLU A 592 16.77 11.11 7.18
C GLU A 592 15.53 10.22 7.33
N LEU A 593 14.49 10.74 7.95
CA LEU A 593 13.21 10.06 8.04
C LEU A 593 12.60 9.91 6.65
N ASN A 594 12.13 8.72 6.33
CA ASN A 594 11.41 8.44 5.08
C ASN A 594 10.02 9.09 5.13
N THR A 595 9.98 10.38 4.94
CA THR A 595 8.73 11.13 4.83
C THR A 595 8.43 11.35 3.33
N ALA A 596 7.18 11.33 2.96
CA ALA A 596 6.77 11.61 1.57
C ALA A 596 7.12 13.04 1.12
N LEU A 597 7.49 13.91 2.07
CA LEU A 597 7.84 15.30 1.82
C LEU A 597 9.30 15.44 1.37
N SER A 598 9.54 16.27 0.35
CA SER A 598 10.90 16.64 -0.04
C SER A 598 11.62 17.42 1.05
N PRO A 599 12.97 17.40 1.11
CA PRO A 599 13.72 18.24 2.03
C PRO A 599 13.32 19.73 1.93
N ARG A 600 13.02 20.20 0.71
CA ARG A 600 12.55 21.56 0.46
C ARG A 600 11.13 21.80 0.99
N ALA A 601 10.22 20.83 0.79
CA ALA A 601 8.86 20.94 1.33
C ALA A 601 8.87 20.92 2.85
N ARG A 602 9.74 20.09 3.47
CA ARG A 602 10.00 20.11 4.93
C ARG A 602 10.55 21.48 5.39
N ALA A 603 11.52 22.04 4.67
CA ALA A 603 12.08 23.35 4.99
C ALA A 603 11.04 24.46 4.84
N MET A 604 10.18 24.40 3.82
CA MET A 604 9.07 25.36 3.64
C MET A 604 8.02 25.21 4.75
N GLN A 605 7.67 24.00 5.13
CA GLN A 605 6.75 23.74 6.24
C GLN A 605 7.35 24.21 7.57
N GLN A 606 8.64 23.97 7.80
CA GLN A 606 9.36 24.51 8.97
C GLN A 606 9.37 26.03 8.99
N ALA A 607 9.64 26.67 7.85
CA ALA A 607 9.63 28.13 7.74
C ALA A 607 8.22 28.71 7.94
N ASP A 608 7.17 28.02 7.48
CA ASP A 608 5.77 28.43 7.69
C ASP A 608 5.35 28.28 9.17
N ASP A 609 5.80 27.20 9.82
CA ASP A 609 5.58 26.96 11.24
C ASP A 609 6.33 28.00 12.12
N GLU A 610 7.56 28.34 11.76
CA GLU A 610 8.34 29.39 12.40
C GLU A 610 7.70 30.78 12.19
N ALA A 611 7.25 31.09 10.97
CA ALA A 611 6.56 32.34 10.64
C ALA A 611 5.22 32.48 11.38
N ARG A 612 4.55 31.39 11.69
CA ARG A 612 3.30 31.38 12.47
C ARG A 612 3.53 31.34 13.97
N GLY A 613 4.79 31.46 14.46
CA GLY A 613 5.13 31.38 15.88
C GLY A 613 4.81 30.02 16.50
N ARG A 614 4.61 29.00 15.69
CA ARG A 614 4.54 27.63 16.12
C ARG A 614 5.99 27.20 16.39
N SER A 615 6.44 27.37 17.65
CA SER A 615 7.61 26.64 18.14
C SER A 615 7.49 25.22 17.61
N ARG A 616 8.62 24.60 17.13
CA ARG A 616 8.66 23.16 16.85
C ARG A 616 7.92 22.47 17.98
N SER A 617 6.64 22.24 17.78
CA SER A 617 5.83 21.65 18.82
C SER A 617 6.39 20.25 19.01
N ASN A 618 6.42 19.77 20.24
CA ASN A 618 6.77 18.38 20.54
C ASN A 618 5.94 17.35 19.71
N THR A 619 4.98 17.84 18.92
CA THR A 619 4.14 17.07 17.99
C THR A 619 4.76 16.91 16.61
N ALA A 620 5.60 17.83 16.12
CA ALA A 620 6.18 17.75 14.78
C ALA A 620 7.01 16.48 14.57
N ILE A 621 7.83 16.10 15.55
CA ILE A 621 8.60 14.86 15.48
C ILE A 621 7.71 13.61 15.45
N TRP A 622 6.57 13.64 16.13
CA TRP A 622 5.62 12.53 16.08
C TRP A 622 4.93 12.41 14.72
N GLU A 623 4.67 13.55 14.06
CA GLU A 623 4.13 13.56 12.70
C GLU A 623 5.12 12.97 11.70
N GLU A 624 6.39 13.41 11.75
CA GLU A 624 7.47 12.86 10.92
C GLU A 624 7.66 11.35 11.13
N LEU A 625 7.64 10.90 12.39
CA LEU A 625 7.73 9.48 12.73
C LEU A 625 6.50 8.69 12.23
N GLY A 626 5.31 9.27 12.31
CA GLY A 626 4.09 8.67 11.78
C GLY A 626 4.15 8.44 10.27
N LEU A 627 4.62 9.44 9.53
CA LEU A 627 4.84 9.35 8.09
C LEU A 627 5.90 8.29 7.74
N HIS A 628 7.02 8.32 8.47
CA HIS A 628 8.13 7.37 8.28
C HIS A 628 7.70 5.92 8.51
N CYS A 629 7.05 5.64 9.64
CA CYS A 629 6.56 4.30 9.95
C CYS A 629 5.50 3.82 8.95
N SER A 630 4.59 4.71 8.51
CA SER A 630 3.58 4.37 7.51
C SER A 630 4.20 4.11 6.13
N ALA A 631 5.23 4.85 5.75
CA ALA A 631 5.95 4.63 4.49
C ALA A 631 6.72 3.30 4.50
N ASN A 632 7.37 2.97 5.62
CA ASN A 632 8.13 1.72 5.77
C ASN A 632 7.21 0.50 5.85
N GLU A 633 6.03 0.62 6.47
CA GLU A 633 5.00 -0.43 6.45
C GLU A 633 4.55 -0.73 5.01
N ARG A 634 4.24 0.31 4.21
CA ARG A 634 3.89 0.12 2.79
C ARG A 634 5.02 -0.51 1.99
N ARG A 635 6.26 -0.10 2.23
CA ARG A 635 7.45 -0.69 1.61
C ARG A 635 7.56 -2.19 1.91
N ALA A 636 7.35 -2.58 3.17
CA ALA A 636 7.35 -3.97 3.60
C ALA A 636 6.26 -4.79 2.92
N ASP A 637 5.03 -4.26 2.86
CA ASP A 637 3.89 -4.89 2.19
C ASP A 637 4.12 -5.06 0.68
N GLU A 638 4.69 -4.04 0.02
CA GLU A 638 4.99 -4.09 -1.41
C GLU A 638 6.07 -5.12 -1.72
N ALA A 639 7.13 -5.18 -0.91
CA ALA A 639 8.19 -6.16 -1.05
C ALA A 639 7.68 -7.58 -0.87
N SER A 640 6.86 -7.83 0.16
CA SER A 640 6.26 -9.14 0.42
C SER A 640 5.34 -9.58 -0.73
N ARG A 641 4.48 -8.69 -1.21
CA ARG A 641 3.58 -8.99 -2.35
C ARG A 641 4.34 -9.24 -3.66
N ASP A 642 5.45 -8.55 -3.91
CA ASP A 642 6.27 -8.80 -5.11
C ASP A 642 6.89 -10.19 -5.09
N VAL A 643 7.40 -10.63 -3.93
CA VAL A 643 7.92 -11.99 -3.74
C VAL A 643 6.82 -13.05 -3.92
N GLU A 644 5.65 -12.83 -3.33
CA GLU A 644 4.52 -13.76 -3.51
C GLU A 644 4.09 -13.85 -4.98
N ALA A 645 4.00 -12.72 -5.67
CA ALA A 645 3.65 -12.67 -7.08
C ALA A 645 4.69 -13.40 -7.94
N TRP A 646 5.99 -13.23 -7.63
CA TRP A 646 7.07 -13.93 -8.30
C TRP A 646 6.98 -15.44 -8.10
N LEU A 647 6.80 -15.88 -6.84
CA LEU A 647 6.65 -17.29 -6.51
C LEU A 647 5.44 -17.91 -7.22
N LYS A 648 4.30 -17.22 -7.25
CA LYS A 648 3.08 -17.66 -7.97
C LYS A 648 3.34 -17.80 -9.48
N CYS A 649 4.04 -16.83 -10.08
CA CYS A 649 4.44 -16.91 -11.49
C CYS A 649 5.40 -18.08 -11.73
N TYR A 650 6.39 -18.25 -10.86
CA TYR A 650 7.34 -19.37 -10.95
C TYR A 650 6.62 -20.74 -10.91
N PHE A 651 5.69 -20.90 -9.98
CA PHE A 651 4.86 -22.09 -9.86
C PHE A 651 3.98 -22.36 -11.09
N MET A 652 3.44 -21.28 -11.70
CA MET A 652 2.57 -21.39 -12.87
C MET A 652 3.34 -21.63 -14.17
N ARG A 653 4.65 -21.40 -14.20
CA ARG A 653 5.49 -21.64 -15.39
C ARG A 653 5.42 -23.10 -15.87
N ASP A 654 5.42 -24.03 -14.92
CA ASP A 654 5.36 -25.48 -15.21
C ASP A 654 3.95 -25.96 -15.57
N LYS A 655 2.94 -25.07 -15.48
CA LYS A 655 1.51 -25.34 -15.74
C LYS A 655 0.99 -24.70 -17.03
N LEU A 656 1.90 -24.31 -17.91
CA LEU A 656 1.54 -23.76 -19.22
C LEU A 656 0.72 -24.79 -20.02
N GLY A 657 -0.43 -24.36 -20.55
CA GLY A 657 -1.36 -25.20 -21.33
C GLY A 657 -2.38 -25.95 -20.47
N GLU A 658 -2.24 -25.97 -19.13
CA GLU A 658 -3.24 -26.60 -18.26
C GLU A 658 -4.51 -25.75 -18.16
N GLU A 659 -5.65 -26.41 -17.97
CA GLU A 659 -6.97 -25.79 -17.86
C GLU A 659 -7.50 -25.82 -16.43
N TYR A 660 -8.10 -24.71 -16.01
CA TYR A 660 -8.65 -24.52 -14.67
C TYR A 660 -10.03 -23.88 -14.70
N GLY A 661 -10.85 -24.23 -13.73
CA GLY A 661 -12.01 -23.44 -13.35
C GLY A 661 -11.60 -22.22 -12.53
N GLY A 662 -12.27 -21.11 -12.72
CA GLY A 662 -12.00 -19.90 -11.96
C GLY A 662 -13.19 -18.95 -11.95
N MET A 663 -13.05 -17.92 -11.16
CA MET A 663 -14.02 -16.85 -10.98
C MET A 663 -13.43 -15.50 -11.37
N VAL A 664 -14.21 -14.70 -12.08
CA VAL A 664 -13.82 -13.32 -12.43
C VAL A 664 -13.85 -12.47 -11.18
N ASN A 665 -12.68 -11.97 -10.75
CA ASN A 665 -12.51 -11.11 -9.57
C ASN A 665 -12.14 -9.66 -9.92
N GLY A 666 -11.91 -9.37 -11.20
CA GLY A 666 -11.67 -8.04 -11.71
C GLY A 666 -12.10 -7.87 -13.15
N VAL A 667 -12.65 -6.71 -13.50
CA VAL A 667 -13.02 -6.36 -14.86
C VAL A 667 -12.42 -4.98 -15.16
N THR A 668 -11.74 -4.86 -16.29
CA THR A 668 -11.09 -3.62 -16.74
C THR A 668 -11.36 -3.41 -18.23
N SER A 669 -11.01 -2.23 -18.75
CA SER A 669 -11.13 -1.94 -20.18
C SER A 669 -10.23 -2.82 -21.09
N PHE A 670 -9.16 -3.41 -20.53
CA PHE A 670 -8.21 -4.24 -21.28
C PHE A 670 -8.39 -5.75 -21.06
N GLY A 671 -9.34 -6.17 -20.19
CA GLY A 671 -9.64 -7.58 -19.97
C GLY A 671 -10.25 -7.89 -18.62
N ILE A 672 -10.34 -9.19 -18.32
CA ILE A 672 -10.85 -9.69 -17.04
C ILE A 672 -9.75 -10.39 -16.27
N PHE A 673 -9.74 -10.21 -14.97
CA PHE A 673 -8.90 -10.96 -14.05
C PHE A 673 -9.68 -12.15 -13.53
N VAL A 674 -9.06 -13.32 -13.58
CA VAL A 674 -9.66 -14.58 -13.15
C VAL A 674 -8.82 -15.18 -12.05
N GLN A 675 -9.44 -15.50 -10.91
CA GLN A 675 -8.83 -16.24 -9.83
C GLN A 675 -9.16 -17.73 -10.00
N LEU A 676 -8.14 -18.57 -10.01
CA LEU A 676 -8.29 -20.02 -10.10
C LEU A 676 -8.86 -20.60 -8.80
N ASP A 677 -9.83 -21.51 -8.91
CA ASP A 677 -10.53 -22.08 -7.75
C ASP A 677 -9.64 -22.91 -6.83
N THR A 678 -8.72 -23.69 -7.42
CA THR A 678 -7.88 -24.65 -6.68
C THR A 678 -6.55 -24.08 -6.24
N LEU A 679 -6.03 -23.11 -6.96
CA LEU A 679 -4.69 -22.56 -6.75
C LEU A 679 -4.71 -21.17 -6.12
N PHE A 680 -5.88 -20.51 -6.08
CA PHE A 680 -6.04 -19.12 -5.59
C PHE A 680 -5.09 -18.13 -6.26
N ILE A 681 -4.67 -18.42 -7.49
CA ILE A 681 -3.79 -17.58 -8.30
C ILE A 681 -4.65 -16.80 -9.28
N GLU A 682 -4.33 -15.52 -9.40
CA GLU A 682 -4.99 -14.58 -10.33
C GLU A 682 -4.20 -14.46 -11.62
N GLY A 683 -4.90 -14.37 -12.75
CA GLY A 683 -4.31 -14.10 -14.05
C GLY A 683 -5.25 -13.28 -14.94
N LEU A 684 -4.70 -12.69 -15.99
CA LEU A 684 -5.41 -11.82 -16.91
C LEU A 684 -5.86 -12.61 -18.14
N VAL A 685 -7.16 -12.54 -18.46
CA VAL A 685 -7.66 -12.82 -19.81
C VAL A 685 -7.78 -11.49 -20.55
N HIS A 686 -6.88 -11.24 -21.49
CA HIS A 686 -6.88 -9.99 -22.26
C HIS A 686 -8.16 -9.88 -23.10
N VAL A 687 -8.63 -8.65 -23.33
CA VAL A 687 -9.89 -8.40 -24.08
C VAL A 687 -9.91 -9.04 -25.47
N THR A 688 -8.76 -9.19 -26.12
CA THR A 688 -8.63 -9.89 -27.41
C THR A 688 -8.88 -11.40 -27.32
N GLU A 689 -8.71 -12.00 -26.14
CA GLU A 689 -8.95 -13.42 -25.88
C GLU A 689 -10.41 -13.69 -25.46
N LEU A 690 -11.20 -12.64 -25.20
CA LEU A 690 -12.61 -12.76 -24.85
C LEU A 690 -13.50 -13.10 -26.04
N GLY A 691 -13.03 -12.98 -27.27
CA GLY A 691 -13.69 -13.38 -28.49
C GLY A 691 -13.47 -12.43 -29.65
N SER A 692 -14.09 -12.76 -30.79
CA SER A 692 -14.02 -11.96 -32.04
C SER A 692 -15.04 -10.82 -32.06
N ASP A 693 -15.28 -10.19 -30.90
CA ASP A 693 -16.23 -9.08 -30.75
C ASP A 693 -15.48 -7.87 -30.19
N TYR A 694 -16.03 -6.68 -30.37
CA TYR A 694 -15.58 -5.49 -29.68
C TYR A 694 -16.26 -5.40 -28.33
N PHE A 695 -15.48 -5.35 -27.23
CA PHE A 695 -15.98 -5.30 -25.88
C PHE A 695 -15.91 -3.88 -25.33
N GLN A 696 -17.05 -3.34 -24.93
CA GLN A 696 -17.16 -2.06 -24.23
C GLN A 696 -17.14 -2.31 -22.73
N TYR A 697 -16.32 -1.52 -22.04
CA TYR A 697 -16.23 -1.52 -20.58
C TYR A 697 -17.22 -0.52 -19.99
N ASP A 698 -18.09 -1.01 -19.12
CA ASP A 698 -18.97 -0.21 -18.27
C ASP A 698 -18.36 -0.14 -16.86
N GLU A 699 -17.75 1.00 -16.54
CA GLU A 699 -17.07 1.24 -15.27
C GLU A 699 -18.04 1.18 -14.09
N ILE A 700 -19.28 1.64 -14.26
CA ILE A 700 -20.29 1.66 -13.19
C ILE A 700 -20.72 0.23 -12.85
N LYS A 701 -20.92 -0.61 -13.86
CA LYS A 701 -21.35 -2.00 -13.66
C LYS A 701 -20.21 -2.98 -13.48
N ASN A 702 -18.95 -2.53 -13.68
CA ASN A 702 -17.78 -3.40 -13.74
C ASN A 702 -18.01 -4.60 -14.67
N GLU A 703 -18.50 -4.32 -15.90
CA GLU A 703 -18.75 -5.36 -16.90
C GLU A 703 -18.10 -5.02 -18.24
N LEU A 704 -17.63 -6.05 -18.94
CA LEU A 704 -17.28 -5.98 -20.36
C LEU A 704 -18.43 -6.57 -21.16
N ARG A 705 -18.97 -5.79 -22.12
CA ARG A 705 -20.09 -6.21 -22.97
C ARG A 705 -19.69 -6.20 -24.43
N GLY A 706 -19.86 -7.32 -25.12
CA GLY A 706 -19.68 -7.41 -26.57
C GLY A 706 -20.75 -6.64 -27.30
N GLU A 707 -20.36 -5.77 -28.23
CA GLU A 707 -21.29 -4.93 -29.00
C GLU A 707 -22.22 -5.75 -29.89
N ARG A 708 -21.68 -6.74 -30.60
CA ARG A 708 -22.39 -7.54 -31.59
C ARG A 708 -23.04 -8.77 -30.96
N THR A 709 -22.35 -9.47 -30.09
CA THR A 709 -22.79 -10.74 -29.50
C THR A 709 -23.66 -10.53 -28.27
N GLY A 710 -23.53 -9.38 -27.60
CA GLY A 710 -24.16 -9.11 -26.31
C GLY A 710 -23.62 -9.95 -25.16
N ILE A 711 -22.54 -10.73 -25.37
CA ILE A 711 -21.89 -11.51 -24.32
C ILE A 711 -21.37 -10.53 -23.26
N ARG A 712 -21.55 -10.90 -22.01
CA ARG A 712 -21.11 -10.08 -20.88
C ARG A 712 -20.17 -10.89 -19.99
N TYR A 713 -19.15 -10.22 -19.50
CA TYR A 713 -18.26 -10.71 -18.46
C TYR A 713 -18.32 -9.77 -17.26
N ARG A 714 -18.69 -10.31 -16.13
CA ARG A 714 -18.92 -9.56 -14.88
C ARG A 714 -18.09 -10.14 -13.75
N LEU A 715 -17.99 -9.39 -12.69
CA LEU A 715 -17.46 -9.91 -11.44
C LEU A 715 -18.29 -11.13 -10.99
N SER A 716 -17.62 -12.13 -10.42
CA SER A 716 -18.17 -13.42 -9.98
C SER A 716 -18.65 -14.39 -11.09
N ASP A 717 -18.52 -14.03 -12.38
CA ASP A 717 -18.80 -14.98 -13.44
C ASP A 717 -17.81 -16.17 -13.36
N ARG A 718 -18.38 -17.39 -13.50
CA ARG A 718 -17.57 -18.61 -13.57
C ARG A 718 -17.08 -18.84 -14.97
N VAL A 719 -15.79 -19.06 -15.12
CA VAL A 719 -15.13 -19.27 -16.41
C VAL A 719 -14.15 -20.44 -16.33
N ARG A 720 -13.93 -21.08 -17.47
CA ARG A 720 -12.80 -22.00 -17.64
C ARG A 720 -11.71 -21.29 -18.41
N VAL A 721 -10.50 -21.39 -17.92
CA VAL A 721 -9.34 -20.71 -18.49
C VAL A 721 -8.16 -21.68 -18.65
N GLN A 722 -7.36 -21.47 -19.68
CA GLN A 722 -6.11 -22.15 -19.93
C GLN A 722 -4.94 -21.19 -19.66
N VAL A 723 -3.88 -21.66 -19.02
CA VAL A 723 -2.66 -20.88 -18.82
C VAL A 723 -1.97 -20.70 -20.15
N SER A 724 -1.96 -19.47 -20.68
CA SER A 724 -1.42 -19.16 -22.00
C SER A 724 0.01 -18.64 -21.98
N ARG A 725 0.34 -17.85 -20.96
CA ARG A 725 1.65 -17.23 -20.81
C ARG A 725 1.94 -16.92 -19.34
N VAL A 726 3.20 -17.11 -18.96
CA VAL A 726 3.71 -16.69 -17.66
C VAL A 726 4.93 -15.83 -17.87
N ASP A 727 4.91 -14.63 -17.34
CA ASP A 727 5.98 -13.64 -17.44
C ASP A 727 6.54 -13.36 -16.03
N LEU A 728 7.67 -13.99 -15.71
CA LEU A 728 8.34 -13.85 -14.42
C LEU A 728 8.84 -12.45 -14.17
N ASP A 729 9.37 -11.79 -15.20
CA ASP A 729 9.94 -10.44 -15.07
C ASP A 729 8.83 -9.40 -14.82
N ALA A 730 7.68 -9.57 -15.46
CA ALA A 730 6.53 -8.68 -15.28
C ALA A 730 5.61 -9.11 -14.13
N ARG A 731 5.85 -10.22 -13.46
CA ARG A 731 4.97 -10.83 -12.43
C ARG A 731 3.55 -11.03 -12.96
N LYS A 732 3.40 -11.56 -14.20
CA LYS A 732 2.11 -11.68 -14.88
C LYS A 732 1.83 -13.10 -15.34
N ILE A 733 0.59 -13.46 -15.20
CA ILE A 733 0.04 -14.71 -15.71
C ILE A 733 -1.10 -14.33 -16.65
N ASP A 734 -1.00 -14.74 -17.90
CA ASP A 734 -2.03 -14.54 -18.90
C ASP A 734 -2.79 -15.85 -19.11
N PHE A 735 -4.09 -15.73 -19.16
CA PHE A 735 -5.00 -16.83 -19.41
C PHE A 735 -5.73 -16.62 -20.74
N ARG A 736 -6.18 -17.74 -21.31
CA ARG A 736 -7.09 -17.77 -22.43
C ARG A 736 -8.41 -18.43 -22.01
N LEU A 737 -9.54 -17.90 -22.46
CA LEU A 737 -10.83 -18.53 -22.21
C LEU A 737 -10.96 -19.85 -22.97
N VAL A 738 -11.30 -20.92 -22.24
CA VAL A 738 -11.69 -22.19 -22.82
C VAL A 738 -13.20 -22.13 -23.09
N ARG A 739 -13.59 -22.25 -24.37
CA ARG A 739 -14.98 -22.32 -24.77
C ARG A 739 -15.29 -23.78 -25.06
N ASP A 740 -16.38 -24.26 -24.53
CA ASP A 740 -16.99 -25.49 -25.01
C ASP A 740 -17.44 -25.23 -26.45
N THR A 741 -16.57 -25.53 -27.40
CA THR A 741 -17.01 -25.63 -28.78
C THR A 741 -18.00 -26.78 -28.81
N PRO A 742 -19.28 -26.61 -29.22
CA PRO A 742 -20.13 -27.73 -29.47
C PRO A 742 -19.39 -28.58 -30.49
N VAL A 743 -19.04 -29.82 -30.11
CA VAL A 743 -18.50 -30.80 -31.02
C VAL A 743 -19.57 -30.90 -32.12
N LYS A 744 -19.31 -30.34 -33.29
CA LYS A 744 -20.10 -30.63 -34.47
C LYS A 744 -20.05 -32.15 -34.62
N ALA A 745 -21.19 -32.79 -34.34
CA ALA A 745 -21.30 -34.21 -34.60
C ALA A 745 -20.81 -34.49 -36.04
N PRO A 746 -19.94 -35.45 -36.23
CA PRO A 746 -19.45 -35.76 -37.56
C PRO A 746 -20.67 -36.00 -38.46
N ARG A 747 -20.75 -35.23 -39.55
CA ARG A 747 -21.75 -35.46 -40.60
C ARG A 747 -21.72 -36.97 -40.93
N PRO A 748 -22.83 -37.69 -40.91
CA PRO A 748 -22.84 -39.08 -41.38
C PRO A 748 -22.30 -39.10 -42.78
N ALA A 749 -21.34 -40.01 -43.03
CA ALA A 749 -20.75 -40.22 -44.33
C ALA A 749 -21.87 -40.52 -45.32
N PRO A 750 -21.86 -39.99 -46.57
CA PRO A 750 -22.83 -40.35 -47.57
C PRO A 750 -22.73 -41.83 -47.84
N ALA A 751 -23.90 -42.55 -47.83
CA ALA A 751 -24.01 -43.92 -48.12
C ALA A 751 -23.46 -44.23 -49.51
N PRO A 752 -22.77 -45.38 -49.74
CA PRO A 752 -22.24 -45.73 -51.06
C PRO A 752 -23.37 -45.96 -52.04
N ALA A 753 -23.30 -45.31 -53.21
CA ALA A 753 -24.24 -45.50 -54.33
C ALA A 753 -24.20 -46.93 -54.88
N ALA A 754 -25.33 -47.61 -54.83
CA ALA A 754 -25.50 -48.86 -55.49
C ALA A 754 -25.44 -48.68 -57.01
N ALA A 755 -24.59 -49.47 -57.64
CA ALA A 755 -24.49 -49.58 -59.08
C ALA A 755 -25.75 -50.30 -59.62
N GLY A 756 -26.43 -49.69 -60.59
CA GLY A 756 -27.54 -50.27 -61.31
C GLY A 756 -27.66 -49.74 -62.75
N ASN A 757 -27.45 -50.57 -63.63
CA ASN A 757 -27.44 -50.49 -65.09
C ASN A 757 -28.74 -49.94 -65.74
N GLY A 758 -28.54 -49.27 -66.85
CA GLY A 758 -29.37 -49.49 -68.05
C GLY A 758 -30.22 -48.32 -68.55
N ASN A 759 -29.79 -47.75 -69.62
CA ASN A 759 -30.54 -47.34 -70.86
C ASN A 759 -31.92 -46.75 -70.68
N ASP A 760 -32.24 -45.63 -71.19
CA ASP A 760 -32.67 -45.29 -72.59
C ASP A 760 -33.25 -43.86 -72.69
N ARG A 761 -32.83 -43.17 -73.74
CA ARG A 761 -33.46 -42.16 -74.58
C ARG A 761 -34.43 -41.11 -74.06
N GLY A 762 -34.09 -39.88 -74.39
CA GLY A 762 -34.94 -38.98 -75.15
C GLY A 762 -35.30 -37.69 -74.49
N PRO A 763 -35.14 -36.58 -75.24
CA PRO A 763 -35.21 -35.23 -74.66
C PRO A 763 -36.66 -34.62 -74.83
N ARG A 764 -37.04 -33.77 -73.99
CA ARG A 764 -37.89 -32.60 -74.26
C ARG A 764 -38.17 -31.77 -73.04
N VAL A 765 -37.84 -30.53 -73.24
CA VAL A 765 -38.62 -29.32 -73.42
C VAL A 765 -38.80 -28.44 -72.10
N ARG A 766 -38.32 -27.29 -72.31
CA ARG A 766 -38.48 -26.05 -71.51
C ARG A 766 -39.90 -25.83 -71.00
N SER A 767 -39.95 -25.26 -69.79
CA SER A 767 -40.87 -24.12 -69.56
C SER A 767 -40.35 -23.28 -68.35
N LEU A 768 -40.24 -22.04 -68.68
CA LEU A 768 -39.97 -20.91 -67.75
C LEU A 768 -41.31 -20.40 -67.20
N PRO A 769 -41.26 -19.45 -66.30
CA PRO A 769 -42.15 -19.24 -65.15
C PRO A 769 -43.33 -18.34 -65.45
N PRO A 770 -44.14 -18.03 -64.48
CA PRO A 770 -44.77 -16.72 -64.51
C PRO A 770 -44.35 -15.80 -63.40
N VAL A 771 -44.10 -14.57 -63.81
CA VAL A 771 -43.97 -13.34 -63.11
C VAL A 771 -45.36 -12.80 -62.83
N GLU A 772 -45.61 -12.26 -61.65
CA GLU A 772 -46.65 -11.23 -61.38
C GLU A 772 -46.48 -10.76 -59.94
N GLU A 773 -46.62 -9.59 -59.50
CA GLU A 773 -46.69 -8.23 -60.10
C GLU A 773 -46.55 -7.24 -58.89
N ALA A 774 -45.96 -6.15 -59.16
CA ALA A 774 -45.72 -5.09 -58.19
C ALA A 774 -46.87 -4.12 -58.19
N ALA A 775 -47.19 -3.48 -57.01
CA ALA A 775 -47.60 -2.05 -56.94
C ALA A 775 -48.03 -1.67 -55.52
N PRO A 776 -48.11 -0.38 -55.15
CA PRO A 776 -47.06 0.64 -55.23
C PRO A 776 -46.86 1.42 -53.91
N ARG A 777 -45.82 2.17 -53.96
CA ARG A 777 -45.36 3.18 -52.99
C ARG A 777 -46.41 4.21 -52.59
N ARG A 778 -46.45 4.59 -51.30
CA ARG A 778 -46.87 5.93 -50.90
C ARG A 778 -45.73 6.57 -50.03
N LYS A 779 -45.16 7.62 -50.61
CA LYS A 779 -44.32 8.61 -49.95
C LYS A 779 -45.15 9.49 -49.00
N LYS A 780 -44.61 9.81 -47.78
CA LYS A 780 -44.88 11.07 -47.05
C LYS A 780 -43.60 11.44 -46.32
N ALA A 781 -42.96 12.40 -46.78
CA ALA A 781 -42.68 13.77 -46.47
C ALA A 781 -42.07 14.00 -45.09
N ALA A 782 -40.84 14.48 -45.14
CA ALA A 782 -40.04 15.04 -44.04
C ALA A 782 -40.68 16.33 -43.48
N SER A 783 -40.65 16.53 -42.20
CA SER A 783 -40.71 17.85 -41.58
C SER A 783 -39.62 17.95 -40.46
N ALA A 784 -38.85 19.02 -40.60
CA ALA A 784 -37.78 19.40 -39.71
C ALA A 784 -38.30 19.88 -38.31
N PRO A 785 -37.55 19.80 -37.23
CA PRO A 785 -37.95 20.34 -35.95
C PRO A 785 -37.53 21.80 -35.79
N THR A 786 -38.50 22.57 -35.41
CA THR A 786 -38.40 24.00 -35.06
C THR A 786 -37.87 24.18 -33.63
N VAL A 787 -37.02 25.16 -33.52
CA VAL A 787 -36.44 25.81 -32.36
C VAL A 787 -37.47 26.20 -31.30
N ALA A 788 -37.40 25.74 -30.06
CA ALA A 788 -38.00 26.37 -28.87
C ALA A 788 -37.40 25.77 -27.57
N VAL A 789 -36.21 26.13 -27.21
CA VAL A 789 -35.76 26.13 -25.79
C VAL A 789 -34.67 27.19 -25.62
N LYS A 790 -35.14 28.43 -25.49
CA LYS A 790 -34.29 29.53 -24.97
C LYS A 790 -35.20 30.62 -24.39
N GLU A 791 -35.91 30.35 -23.32
CA GLU A 791 -36.56 31.39 -22.49
C GLU A 791 -37.13 30.80 -21.18
N ALA A 792 -36.27 30.24 -20.34
CA ALA A 792 -36.65 29.89 -18.98
C ALA A 792 -35.48 30.01 -17.97
N ARG A 793 -34.64 31.03 -18.17
CA ARG A 793 -33.52 31.28 -17.23
C ARG A 793 -33.37 32.74 -16.79
N ALA A 794 -34.44 33.55 -16.92
CA ALA A 794 -34.40 34.97 -16.53
C ALA A 794 -35.49 35.46 -15.55
N ALA A 795 -36.11 34.54 -14.79
CA ALA A 795 -37.19 34.95 -13.87
C ALA A 795 -37.03 34.42 -12.42
N ARG A 796 -35.80 34.28 -11.91
CA ARG A 796 -35.61 33.95 -10.48
C ARG A 796 -34.57 34.76 -9.74
N ALA A 797 -34.23 35.93 -10.19
CA ALA A 797 -33.25 36.83 -9.53
C ALA A 797 -33.78 38.22 -9.21
N ALA A 798 -35.06 38.34 -8.79
CA ALA A 798 -35.60 39.62 -8.35
C ALA A 798 -36.74 39.38 -7.35
N LYS A 799 -36.41 38.98 -6.14
CA LYS A 799 -37.25 39.21 -4.93
C LYS A 799 -36.53 38.66 -3.69
N LYS A 800 -35.72 39.51 -3.12
CA LYS A 800 -35.43 39.65 -1.67
C LYS A 800 -34.39 40.75 -1.43
N LYS A 801 -34.88 41.98 -1.46
CA LYS A 801 -34.32 43.13 -0.72
C LYS A 801 -35.51 43.87 -0.14
N GLY A 802 -35.54 44.05 1.17
CA GLY A 802 -36.48 44.94 1.82
C GLY A 802 -36.90 44.51 3.23
N GLY A 803 -36.45 45.29 4.24
CA GLY A 803 -37.01 45.35 5.60
C GLY A 803 -36.06 44.82 6.70
N VAL A 804 -35.24 45.51 7.25
CA VAL A 804 -34.95 46.61 8.18
C VAL A 804 -35.75 46.58 9.51
N ALA A 805 -34.97 46.65 10.61
CA ALA A 805 -35.14 47.28 11.93
C ALA A 805 -35.58 46.38 13.11
N ALA A 806 -34.66 46.12 14.02
CA ALA A 806 -34.43 46.77 15.33
C ALA A 806 -35.35 46.35 16.50
N LYS A 807 -34.69 45.90 17.57
CA LYS A 807 -34.75 46.35 18.98
C LYS A 807 -34.04 45.31 19.89
N THR A 808 -32.89 45.63 20.36
CA THR A 808 -32.44 46.08 21.70
C THR A 808 -33.18 45.53 22.93
N ALA A 809 -32.40 44.97 23.83
CA ALA A 809 -32.23 45.14 25.25
C ALA A 809 -31.99 43.83 25.99
N ALA A 810 -30.82 43.58 26.47
CA ALA A 810 -30.24 43.86 27.80
C ALA A 810 -30.85 43.03 28.94
N LYS A 811 -30.05 42.17 29.55
CA LYS A 811 -29.54 42.22 30.93
C LYS A 811 -28.89 40.91 31.39
N LYS A 812 -27.68 41.03 31.90
CA LYS A 812 -27.00 40.14 32.89
C LYS A 812 -27.56 40.51 34.29
N PRO A 813 -27.08 39.89 35.39
CA PRO A 813 -26.32 38.69 35.71
C PRO A 813 -26.81 38.00 37.03
N HIS A 814 -26.03 37.04 37.51
CA HIS A 814 -25.71 36.58 38.89
C HIS A 814 -25.81 35.03 38.98
N ALA A 815 -24.99 34.37 39.56
CA ALA A 815 -23.87 34.32 40.48
C ALA A 815 -23.87 32.99 41.25
N ARG A 816 -22.67 32.38 41.35
CA ARG A 816 -22.13 31.56 42.48
C ARG A 816 -23.01 30.59 43.26
N LYS A 817 -22.55 29.31 43.32
CA LYS A 817 -21.94 28.65 44.48
C LYS A 817 -21.66 27.20 44.17
N LYS A 818 -20.39 26.77 44.26
CA LYS A 818 -19.78 25.97 45.32
C LYS A 818 -20.61 24.78 45.82
N TYR A 819 -20.18 23.59 45.47
CA TYR A 819 -19.57 22.56 46.32
C TYR A 819 -18.72 21.67 45.46
#